data_b9777d62dc3f39f405b8d37ec58e8042
#
_entry.id   b9777d62dc3f39f405b8d37ec58e8042
#
_cell.length_a   1.000
_cell.length_b   1.000
_cell.length_c   1.000
_cell.angle_alpha   90.00
_cell.angle_beta   90.00
_cell.angle_gamma   90.00
#
_symmetry.space_group_name_H-M   'P 1'
#
loop_
_entity.id
_entity.type
_entity.pdbx_description
1 polymer ?
#
loop_
_entity_poly.entity_id
_entity_poly.type
_entity_poly.pdbx_seq_one_letter_code
_entity_poly.pdbx_strand_id
1 'polypeptide(L)'
;MRYFGIFLIILLPLFSISQVLEGTVYGHSEHGPQPLPGVNIYWQNTSRGVASFNDGTFKIKKEQKDHILILSFVGYEQKEIHVHDMTPVEVVLEPNLELGEVEVVHKNRGTYLSKIDAIHTEHIHGAELHKAACCNLAESFETNPSVDVSYSDAVTGAKQIRLLGLEGTYSLLQLENMPNLRGLATNYGLTYIPGPWMESIQVSKGAASVLNGYESISGQINAEYKKPDSQEKLSLNTYAGTSGRMEFNGNGNIRVFKDKLTTGVFFHASDLSKRNDVNDDGFLDEPLARQVQFMNRWKFNNHKGFMAQAGFSLLDESRLGGETAFEKGMTPLVTNPYGINIETSRLEGFFKTGWVSENEMTALAWLSNFSRHETNSFYGINHYDAGETRFYGSAVLTRSFDDHGHHSVNTGFSYIYDSFDETLYNIDDIHTEKVPGLFAEYTFKPGHNMVLMAGVRSDFHNLFGTFITPRMHFRYNPNEHLTFRASAGKGYRSANVLSENTYLLASSRPLQWDDDVFFEEAWNYGLAVIQNYHLWNRELQINAEYFRTDFISQLVVDRETSAEYVILSPLDGKSFANSIQLDVRYQPVERLDVLLAYRHNDVQQTIGGELREKPLTSRYKGLITLNYTTNEKKWMFDYTVQFNGGGRIPRYPMENIEAALLPSDYYEFAPFTVMNAQVTKYFKNWNIYAGAENLADFRQKRPVQGADDPFGEGFDATNVWGPVTGRRVYLGLRFNLDYNQ
;
A
#
# COMPACT_ATOMS: atom_id res chain seq x y z
N MET A 1 37.21 -4.51 -61.50
CA MET A 1 36.10 -4.47 -62.43
C MET A 1 34.82 -4.94 -61.74
N ARG A 2 33.87 -4.05 -61.73
CA ARG A 2 32.42 -4.15 -61.72
C ARG A 2 31.70 -3.83 -60.38
N TYR A 3 31.28 -2.57 -60.39
CA TYR A 3 29.98 -1.97 -60.02
C TYR A 3 29.40 -2.31 -58.65
N PHE A 4 29.59 -1.38 -57.71
CA PHE A 4 28.73 -1.13 -56.59
C PHE A 4 27.71 -0.07 -56.99
N GLY A 5 26.43 -0.44 -57.12
CA GLY A 5 25.33 0.46 -57.35
C GLY A 5 24.85 1.06 -56.04
N ILE A 6 25.02 2.35 -55.90
CA ILE A 6 24.47 3.15 -54.80
C ILE A 6 22.98 3.37 -55.08
N PHE A 7 22.13 2.78 -54.24
CA PHE A 7 20.68 3.10 -54.20
C PHE A 7 20.48 4.23 -53.20
N LEU A 8 20.35 5.45 -53.74
CA LEU A 8 20.02 6.64 -52.98
C LEU A 8 18.48 6.67 -52.82
N ILE A 9 17.98 6.21 -51.64
CA ILE A 9 16.57 6.38 -51.29
C ILE A 9 16.38 7.80 -50.78
N ILE A 10 15.70 8.63 -51.56
CA ILE A 10 15.24 9.96 -51.16
C ILE A 10 14.15 9.79 -50.11
N LEU A 11 14.47 10.00 -48.84
CA LEU A 11 13.50 10.17 -47.74
C LEU A 11 12.87 11.57 -47.91
N LEU A 12 11.69 11.62 -48.53
CA LEU A 12 10.79 12.75 -48.40
C LEU A 12 10.23 12.76 -46.98
N PRO A 13 10.37 13.86 -46.19
CA PRO A 13 9.68 13.95 -44.93
C PRO A 13 8.18 14.07 -45.17
N LEU A 14 7.43 13.02 -44.86
CA LEU A 14 5.99 13.09 -44.69
C LEU A 14 5.73 14.05 -43.49
N PHE A 15 5.41 15.29 -43.77
CA PHE A 15 4.82 16.19 -42.82
C PHE A 15 3.47 15.64 -42.38
N SER A 16 3.43 14.86 -41.32
CA SER A 16 2.19 14.59 -40.58
C SER A 16 1.74 15.93 -40.03
N ILE A 17 0.68 16.49 -40.52
CA ILE A 17 -0.01 17.64 -39.95
C ILE A 17 -0.56 17.15 -38.61
N SER A 18 0.15 17.41 -37.55
CA SER A 18 -0.32 17.14 -36.19
C SER A 18 -1.51 18.07 -35.93
N GLN A 19 -2.70 17.52 -35.80
CA GLN A 19 -3.88 18.27 -35.41
C GLN A 19 -3.73 18.70 -33.94
N VAL A 20 -3.87 19.99 -33.65
CA VAL A 20 -3.81 20.57 -32.33
C VAL A 20 -5.18 21.10 -31.96
N LEU A 21 -5.76 20.58 -30.89
CA LEU A 21 -6.98 21.13 -30.30
C LEU A 21 -6.58 22.29 -29.37
N GLU A 22 -7.22 23.42 -29.54
CA GLU A 22 -7.09 24.59 -28.66
C GLU A 22 -8.37 24.73 -27.85
N GLY A 23 -8.28 25.31 -26.64
CA GLY A 23 -9.45 25.61 -25.83
C GLY A 23 -9.12 26.48 -24.64
N THR A 24 -10.17 26.85 -23.89
CA THR A 24 -10.06 27.61 -22.65
C THR A 24 -10.87 26.95 -21.56
N VAL A 25 -10.28 26.82 -20.39
CA VAL A 25 -10.95 26.27 -19.20
C VAL A 25 -11.24 27.41 -18.24
N TYR A 26 -12.45 27.39 -17.73
CA TYR A 26 -12.96 28.31 -16.72
C TYR A 26 -13.37 27.52 -15.47
N GLY A 27 -13.13 28.09 -14.29
CA GLY A 27 -13.74 27.66 -13.05
C GLY A 27 -15.04 28.42 -12.79
N HIS A 28 -16.05 27.77 -12.28
CA HIS A 28 -17.29 28.44 -11.86
C HIS A 28 -17.01 29.26 -10.58
N SER A 29 -17.27 30.57 -10.59
CA SER A 29 -17.19 31.47 -9.43
C SER A 29 -18.48 32.29 -9.30
N GLU A 30 -18.73 32.87 -8.12
CA GLU A 30 -19.92 33.72 -7.90
C GLU A 30 -19.98 34.94 -8.82
N HIS A 31 -18.86 35.34 -9.41
CA HIS A 31 -18.77 36.48 -10.35
C HIS A 31 -18.76 36.04 -11.81
N GLY A 32 -19.15 34.78 -12.10
CA GLY A 32 -19.15 34.16 -13.42
C GLY A 32 -17.91 33.32 -13.69
N PRO A 33 -17.83 32.66 -14.87
CA PRO A 33 -16.70 31.83 -15.22
C PRO A 33 -15.39 32.64 -15.27
N GLN A 34 -14.40 32.20 -14.49
CA GLN A 34 -13.05 32.79 -14.44
C GLN A 34 -12.06 31.84 -15.12
N PRO A 35 -11.10 32.32 -15.94
CA PRO A 35 -10.05 31.46 -16.49
C PRO A 35 -9.35 30.66 -15.40
N LEU A 36 -9.24 29.35 -15.61
CA LEU A 36 -8.68 28.43 -14.61
C LEU A 36 -7.31 27.92 -15.05
N PRO A 37 -6.20 28.44 -14.49
CA PRO A 37 -4.86 28.00 -14.82
C PRO A 37 -4.51 26.67 -14.13
N GLY A 38 -3.64 25.87 -14.78
CA GLY A 38 -3.10 24.66 -14.19
C GLY A 38 -4.04 23.42 -14.23
N VAL A 39 -5.16 23.52 -14.95
CA VAL A 39 -6.07 22.38 -15.17
C VAL A 39 -5.33 21.31 -15.96
N ASN A 40 -5.36 20.07 -15.49
CA ASN A 40 -4.83 18.94 -16.22
C ASN A 40 -5.82 18.53 -17.33
N ILE A 41 -5.35 18.54 -18.56
CA ILE A 41 -6.13 18.27 -19.75
C ILE A 41 -5.45 17.15 -20.52
N TYR A 42 -6.13 16.04 -20.68
CA TYR A 42 -5.54 14.87 -21.34
C TYR A 42 -6.60 14.05 -22.09
N TRP A 43 -6.13 13.32 -23.12
CA TRP A 43 -6.99 12.43 -23.85
C TRP A 43 -7.28 11.15 -23.06
N GLN A 44 -8.52 10.73 -23.04
CA GLN A 44 -8.92 9.46 -22.41
C GLN A 44 -8.12 8.31 -23.03
N ASN A 45 -7.58 7.44 -22.18
CA ASN A 45 -6.73 6.30 -22.54
C ASN A 45 -5.32 6.67 -23.04
N THR A 46 -4.87 7.90 -22.83
CA THR A 46 -3.51 8.31 -23.17
C THR A 46 -2.78 8.88 -21.93
N SER A 47 -1.46 8.88 -21.95
CA SER A 47 -0.63 9.61 -20.97
C SER A 47 -0.31 11.03 -21.45
N ARG A 48 -0.90 11.50 -22.52
CA ARG A 48 -0.67 12.82 -23.09
C ARG A 48 -1.63 13.81 -22.46
N GLY A 49 -1.07 14.70 -21.70
CA GLY A 49 -1.77 15.80 -21.08
C GLY A 49 -0.98 17.09 -21.22
N VAL A 50 -1.68 18.18 -21.09
CA VAL A 50 -1.15 19.54 -20.95
C VAL A 50 -1.82 20.17 -19.75
N ALA A 51 -1.21 21.19 -19.16
CA ALA A 51 -1.89 22.05 -18.20
C ALA A 51 -2.38 23.32 -18.89
N SER A 52 -3.52 23.86 -18.46
CA SER A 52 -3.98 25.17 -18.94
C SER A 52 -2.99 26.28 -18.51
N PHE A 53 -2.81 27.28 -19.39
CA PHE A 53 -1.97 28.45 -19.12
C PHE A 53 -2.65 29.42 -18.14
N ASN A 54 -1.94 30.50 -17.74
CA ASN A 54 -2.43 31.48 -16.79
C ASN A 54 -3.75 32.18 -17.19
N ASP A 55 -4.04 32.20 -18.45
CA ASP A 55 -5.29 32.72 -19.05
C ASP A 55 -6.35 31.64 -19.25
N GLY A 56 -6.15 30.43 -18.70
CA GLY A 56 -7.04 29.29 -18.85
C GLY A 56 -6.92 28.59 -20.20
N THR A 57 -6.12 29.10 -21.14
CA THR A 57 -6.00 28.48 -22.49
C THR A 57 -5.15 27.22 -22.46
N PHE A 58 -5.39 26.33 -23.42
CA PHE A 58 -4.56 25.13 -23.61
C PHE A 58 -4.44 24.77 -25.08
N LYS A 59 -3.38 24.00 -25.40
CA LYS A 59 -3.15 23.41 -26.71
C LYS A 59 -2.70 21.97 -26.57
N ILE A 60 -3.50 21.05 -27.05
CA ILE A 60 -3.20 19.61 -26.94
C ILE A 60 -3.22 18.96 -28.33
N LYS A 61 -2.18 18.16 -28.62
CA LYS A 61 -2.12 17.39 -29.88
C LYS A 61 -3.10 16.25 -29.86
N LYS A 62 -3.88 16.10 -30.96
CA LYS A 62 -4.83 14.98 -31.16
C LYS A 62 -4.25 13.97 -32.11
N GLU A 63 -4.43 12.68 -31.82
CA GLU A 63 -4.23 11.59 -32.74
C GLU A 63 -5.57 11.09 -33.28
N GLN A 64 -5.56 10.40 -34.44
CA GLN A 64 -6.79 9.99 -35.12
C GLN A 64 -7.78 9.15 -34.30
N LYS A 65 -7.34 8.62 -33.15
CA LYS A 65 -8.15 7.76 -32.25
C LYS A 65 -8.63 8.44 -30.98
N ASP A 66 -8.22 9.68 -30.71
CA ASP A 66 -8.53 10.40 -29.49
C ASP A 66 -9.87 11.13 -29.66
N HIS A 67 -10.89 10.75 -28.91
CA HIS A 67 -12.24 11.31 -29.02
C HIS A 67 -12.78 11.93 -27.73
N ILE A 68 -12.22 11.58 -26.56
CA ILE A 68 -12.67 12.09 -25.27
C ILE A 68 -11.52 12.81 -24.59
N LEU A 69 -11.73 14.10 -24.31
CA LEU A 69 -10.83 14.94 -23.57
C LEU A 69 -11.27 14.99 -22.11
N ILE A 70 -10.36 14.75 -21.20
CA ILE A 70 -10.61 14.80 -19.76
C ILE A 70 -9.93 16.03 -19.20
N LEU A 71 -10.67 16.79 -18.38
CA LEU A 71 -10.19 17.95 -17.68
C LEU A 71 -10.34 17.71 -16.18
N SER A 72 -9.27 17.88 -15.44
CA SER A 72 -9.22 17.62 -13.99
C SER A 72 -8.37 18.70 -13.30
N PHE A 73 -8.91 19.25 -12.21
CA PHE A 73 -8.22 20.24 -11.40
C PHE A 73 -8.57 20.09 -9.92
N VAL A 74 -7.64 20.49 -9.04
CA VAL A 74 -7.84 20.44 -7.59
C VAL A 74 -9.04 21.28 -7.20
N GLY A 75 -9.98 20.69 -6.44
CA GLY A 75 -11.17 21.42 -6.01
C GLY A 75 -12.30 21.49 -7.04
N TYR A 76 -12.16 20.86 -8.20
CA TYR A 76 -13.17 20.83 -9.27
C TYR A 76 -13.57 19.42 -9.66
N GLU A 77 -14.82 19.26 -10.10
CA GLU A 77 -15.28 17.99 -10.68
C GLU A 77 -14.57 17.72 -12.01
N GLN A 78 -14.10 16.48 -12.19
CA GLN A 78 -13.55 16.04 -13.47
C GLN A 78 -14.60 16.11 -14.56
N LYS A 79 -14.25 16.70 -15.71
CA LYS A 79 -15.15 16.83 -16.87
C LYS A 79 -14.64 16.06 -18.07
N GLU A 80 -15.53 15.31 -18.72
CA GLU A 80 -15.25 14.58 -19.97
C GLU A 80 -15.94 15.28 -21.13
N ILE A 81 -15.21 15.49 -22.24
CA ILE A 81 -15.74 16.16 -23.45
C ILE A 81 -15.49 15.29 -24.66
N HIS A 82 -16.54 15.03 -25.42
CA HIS A 82 -16.43 14.37 -26.71
C HIS A 82 -16.00 15.39 -27.79
N VAL A 83 -14.79 15.22 -28.30
CA VAL A 83 -14.22 16.10 -29.35
C VAL A 83 -14.37 15.46 -30.71
N HIS A 84 -15.30 15.98 -31.49
CA HIS A 84 -15.60 15.48 -32.87
C HIS A 84 -14.75 16.17 -33.93
N ASP A 85 -14.45 17.44 -33.76
CA ASP A 85 -13.67 18.26 -34.68
C ASP A 85 -12.59 19.08 -33.91
N MET A 86 -11.86 19.94 -34.64
CA MET A 86 -10.77 20.77 -34.12
C MET A 86 -11.22 22.21 -33.79
N THR A 87 -12.51 22.44 -33.64
CA THR A 87 -12.98 23.75 -33.17
C THR A 87 -12.52 23.99 -31.75
N PRO A 88 -12.08 25.22 -31.43
CA PRO A 88 -11.70 25.55 -30.04
C PRO A 88 -12.84 25.27 -29.06
N VAL A 89 -12.52 24.64 -27.92
CA VAL A 89 -13.51 24.27 -26.91
C VAL A 89 -13.41 25.21 -25.70
N GLU A 90 -14.57 25.61 -25.19
CA GLU A 90 -14.68 26.33 -23.91
C GLU A 90 -15.30 25.41 -22.88
N VAL A 91 -14.67 25.28 -21.73
CA VAL A 91 -15.05 24.34 -20.68
C VAL A 91 -15.14 25.05 -19.36
N VAL A 92 -16.26 24.93 -18.68
CA VAL A 92 -16.44 25.36 -17.29
C VAL A 92 -16.36 24.14 -16.40
N LEU A 93 -15.45 24.14 -15.42
CA LEU A 93 -15.39 23.14 -14.35
C LEU A 93 -16.20 23.62 -13.15
N GLU A 94 -16.95 22.68 -12.57
CA GLU A 94 -17.71 22.93 -11.34
C GLU A 94 -16.82 22.61 -10.13
N PRO A 95 -16.84 23.42 -9.06
CA PRO A 95 -16.06 23.17 -7.86
C PRO A 95 -16.40 21.80 -7.25
N ASN A 96 -15.38 20.99 -6.99
CA ASN A 96 -15.49 19.75 -6.23
C ASN A 96 -14.65 19.88 -4.95
N LEU A 97 -15.32 19.81 -3.81
CA LEU A 97 -14.76 20.08 -2.49
C LEU A 97 -14.22 18.83 -1.79
N GLU A 98 -13.82 17.82 -2.54
CA GLU A 98 -13.06 16.71 -1.95
C GLU A 98 -11.67 17.20 -1.53
N LEU A 99 -11.47 17.38 -0.23
CA LEU A 99 -10.16 17.54 0.41
C LEU A 99 -9.45 16.17 0.42
N GLY A 100 -9.25 15.62 -0.73
CA GLY A 100 -8.47 14.45 -1.01
C GLY A 100 -7.51 14.80 -2.15
N GLU A 101 -6.35 14.21 -2.15
CA GLU A 101 -5.39 14.28 -3.25
C GLU A 101 -6.09 14.30 -4.60
N VAL A 102 -5.70 15.23 -5.47
CA VAL A 102 -6.24 15.30 -6.84
C VAL A 102 -5.89 14.03 -7.55
N GLU A 103 -6.83 13.15 -7.62
CA GLU A 103 -6.71 11.94 -8.39
C GLU A 103 -6.91 12.26 -9.87
N VAL A 104 -5.81 12.39 -10.60
CA VAL A 104 -5.86 12.34 -12.07
C VAL A 104 -6.17 10.91 -12.45
N VAL A 105 -7.46 10.58 -12.48
CA VAL A 105 -7.91 9.23 -12.84
C VAL A 105 -7.60 8.98 -14.32
N HIS A 106 -6.46 8.39 -14.58
CA HIS A 106 -6.20 7.67 -15.81
C HIS A 106 -7.06 6.39 -15.78
N LYS A 107 -8.28 6.49 -16.22
CA LYS A 107 -9.31 5.42 -16.19
C LYS A 107 -8.91 4.07 -16.83
N ASN A 108 -7.69 3.93 -17.35
CA ASN A 108 -7.28 2.70 -18.07
C ASN A 108 -5.90 2.13 -17.71
N ARG A 109 -5.12 2.75 -16.83
CA ARG A 109 -3.93 2.11 -16.28
C ARG A 109 -4.21 1.76 -14.83
N GLY A 110 -4.19 0.48 -14.50
CA GLY A 110 -4.42 0.00 -13.14
C GLY A 110 -3.43 0.57 -12.12
N THR A 111 -2.20 0.87 -12.56
CA THR A 111 -1.13 1.46 -11.73
C THR A 111 -0.40 2.56 -12.50
N TYR A 112 -0.20 3.73 -11.87
CA TYR A 112 0.58 4.82 -12.45
C TYR A 112 1.39 5.56 -11.38
N LEU A 113 2.48 6.21 -11.81
CA LEU A 113 3.28 7.13 -10.99
C LEU A 113 2.76 8.55 -11.20
N SER A 114 2.40 9.23 -10.12
CA SER A 114 1.99 10.62 -10.19
C SER A 114 3.09 11.49 -10.81
N LYS A 115 2.74 12.31 -11.80
CA LYS A 115 3.67 13.27 -12.40
C LYS A 115 3.58 14.66 -11.78
N ILE A 116 2.59 14.91 -10.96
CA ILE A 116 2.22 16.21 -10.42
C ILE A 116 2.76 16.40 -9.01
N ASP A 117 2.71 15.33 -8.20
CA ASP A 117 3.09 15.40 -6.80
C ASP A 117 4.61 15.55 -6.62
N ALA A 118 5.02 16.28 -5.59
CA ALA A 118 6.42 16.37 -5.20
C ALA A 118 6.91 15.03 -4.65
N ILE A 119 6.06 14.34 -3.90
CA ILE A 119 6.32 13.02 -3.32
C ILE A 119 6.26 11.95 -4.43
N HIS A 120 7.13 10.95 -4.34
CA HIS A 120 7.15 9.82 -5.27
C HIS A 120 6.06 8.82 -4.91
N THR A 121 4.86 8.99 -5.48
CA THR A 121 3.67 8.21 -5.17
C THR A 121 3.23 7.36 -6.37
N GLU A 122 3.04 6.07 -6.13
CA GLU A 122 2.43 5.12 -7.04
C GLU A 122 0.96 4.93 -6.64
N HIS A 123 0.05 5.13 -7.60
CA HIS A 123 -1.40 4.94 -7.41
C HIS A 123 -1.83 3.62 -8.04
N ILE A 124 -2.51 2.79 -7.26
CA ILE A 124 -3.06 1.48 -7.64
C ILE A 124 -4.59 1.61 -7.57
N HIS A 125 -5.26 1.54 -8.72
CA HIS A 125 -6.72 1.70 -8.80
C HIS A 125 -7.45 0.38 -9.01
N GLY A 126 -8.78 0.43 -8.93
CA GLY A 126 -9.66 -0.72 -9.03
C GLY A 126 -9.39 -1.65 -10.22
N ALA A 127 -8.93 -1.14 -11.36
CA ALA A 127 -8.52 -1.97 -12.49
C ALA A 127 -7.34 -2.90 -12.16
N GLU A 128 -6.37 -2.44 -11.38
CA GLU A 128 -5.24 -3.24 -10.91
C GLU A 128 -5.68 -4.21 -9.80
N LEU A 129 -6.49 -3.72 -8.86
CA LEU A 129 -7.04 -4.52 -7.77
C LEU A 129 -7.93 -5.67 -8.25
N HIS A 130 -8.33 -5.67 -9.53
CA HIS A 130 -9.09 -6.75 -10.15
C HIS A 130 -8.24 -7.77 -10.93
N LYS A 131 -6.94 -7.51 -11.15
CA LYS A 131 -6.03 -8.40 -11.89
C LYS A 131 -5.65 -9.68 -11.14
N ALA A 132 -5.67 -9.65 -9.81
CA ALA A 132 -5.60 -10.82 -8.97
C ALA A 132 -6.90 -10.93 -8.16
N ALA A 133 -7.19 -12.09 -7.60
CA ALA A 133 -8.28 -12.21 -6.64
C ALA A 133 -7.86 -11.58 -5.31
N CYS A 134 -7.71 -10.25 -5.28
CA CYS A 134 -7.30 -9.52 -4.09
C CYS A 134 -8.41 -9.60 -3.04
N CYS A 135 -8.29 -10.54 -2.13
CA CYS A 135 -9.24 -10.72 -1.05
C CYS A 135 -9.04 -9.72 0.08
N ASN A 136 -7.79 -9.21 0.24
CA ASN A 136 -7.43 -8.23 1.26
C ASN A 136 -6.28 -7.31 0.81
N LEU A 137 -5.90 -6.35 1.65
CA LEU A 137 -4.84 -5.38 1.34
C LEU A 137 -3.48 -6.04 1.07
N ALA A 138 -3.09 -7.09 1.83
CA ALA A 138 -1.82 -7.77 1.60
C ALA A 138 -1.75 -8.38 0.19
N GLU A 139 -2.79 -9.08 -0.23
CA GLU A 139 -2.85 -9.75 -1.54
C GLU A 139 -2.87 -8.76 -2.70
N SER A 140 -3.29 -7.50 -2.47
CA SER A 140 -3.27 -6.43 -3.47
C SER A 140 -1.86 -6.04 -3.93
N PHE A 141 -0.84 -6.39 -3.18
CA PHE A 141 0.56 -6.09 -3.52
C PHE A 141 1.28 -7.22 -4.27
N GLU A 142 0.65 -8.36 -4.51
CA GLU A 142 1.30 -9.49 -5.20
C GLU A 142 1.72 -9.15 -6.64
N THR A 143 1.05 -8.21 -7.29
CA THR A 143 1.39 -7.72 -8.63
C THR A 143 2.22 -6.43 -8.60
N ASN A 144 2.56 -5.91 -7.41
CA ASN A 144 3.27 -4.64 -7.25
C ASN A 144 4.78 -4.84 -7.11
N PRO A 145 5.63 -4.08 -7.84
CA PRO A 145 7.08 -4.20 -7.74
C PRO A 145 7.67 -3.55 -6.49
N SER A 146 6.95 -2.63 -5.87
CA SER A 146 7.45 -1.76 -4.79
C SER A 146 7.30 -2.36 -3.40
N VAL A 147 6.27 -3.19 -3.20
CA VAL A 147 5.92 -3.79 -1.91
C VAL A 147 6.09 -5.31 -1.98
N ASP A 148 6.80 -5.88 -1.02
CA ASP A 148 6.87 -7.32 -0.84
C ASP A 148 5.84 -7.77 0.19
N VAL A 149 5.28 -8.96 -0.01
CA VAL A 149 4.39 -9.61 0.95
C VAL A 149 4.99 -10.96 1.31
N SER A 150 5.03 -11.28 2.59
CA SER A 150 5.47 -12.59 3.10
C SER A 150 4.66 -12.96 4.34
N TYR A 151 4.69 -14.23 4.72
CA TYR A 151 4.22 -14.64 6.03
C TYR A 151 5.26 -14.28 7.09
N SER A 152 4.83 -13.93 8.31
CA SER A 152 5.71 -13.72 9.46
C SER A 152 6.11 -15.02 10.13
N ASP A 153 5.22 -16.01 10.08
CA ASP A 153 5.43 -17.37 10.61
C ASP A 153 4.62 -18.38 9.78
N ALA A 154 4.84 -19.67 10.03
CA ALA A 154 4.24 -20.76 9.27
C ALA A 154 2.85 -21.21 9.78
N VAL A 155 2.38 -20.76 10.94
CA VAL A 155 1.23 -21.36 11.65
C VAL A 155 0.09 -20.40 11.94
N THR A 156 0.33 -19.09 12.05
CA THR A 156 -0.72 -18.08 12.37
C THR A 156 -1.40 -17.51 11.13
N GLY A 157 -0.75 -17.60 9.96
CA GLY A 157 -1.20 -16.97 8.73
C GLY A 157 -1.05 -15.44 8.72
N ALA A 158 -0.28 -14.88 9.67
CA ALA A 158 0.04 -13.46 9.70
C ALA A 158 0.87 -13.08 8.48
N LYS A 159 0.45 -12.03 7.78
CA LYS A 159 1.16 -11.48 6.61
C LYS A 159 1.82 -10.16 6.97
N GLN A 160 3.06 -9.98 6.56
CA GLN A 160 3.79 -8.74 6.66
C GLN A 160 4.14 -8.20 5.28
N ILE A 161 4.26 -6.89 5.19
CA ILE A 161 4.77 -6.21 3.99
C ILE A 161 6.18 -5.70 4.24
N ARG A 162 6.94 -5.48 3.15
CA ARG A 162 8.21 -4.76 3.18
C ARG A 162 8.23 -3.69 2.11
N LEU A 163 8.71 -2.52 2.48
CA LEU A 163 8.93 -1.38 1.59
C LEU A 163 10.40 -0.95 1.67
N LEU A 164 11.09 -0.81 0.53
CA LEU A 164 12.52 -0.50 0.46
C LEU A 164 13.41 -1.52 1.19
N GLY A 165 12.98 -2.79 1.27
CA GLY A 165 13.67 -3.86 2.01
C GLY A 165 13.43 -3.85 3.53
N LEU A 166 12.73 -2.84 4.06
CA LEU A 166 12.39 -2.70 5.48
C LEU A 166 11.00 -3.25 5.78
N GLU A 167 10.78 -3.71 7.00
CA GLU A 167 9.49 -4.21 7.48
C GLU A 167 8.39 -3.16 7.42
N GLY A 168 7.14 -3.60 7.29
CA GLY A 168 5.98 -2.73 7.17
C GLY A 168 5.75 -1.80 8.37
N THR A 169 6.27 -2.15 9.52
CA THR A 169 6.27 -1.31 10.74
C THR A 169 7.00 0.03 10.54
N TYR A 170 7.96 0.11 9.61
CA TYR A 170 8.65 1.35 9.23
C TYR A 170 7.89 2.18 8.19
N SER A 171 6.79 1.67 7.67
CA SER A 171 5.89 2.37 6.75
C SER A 171 4.65 2.86 7.48
N LEU A 172 4.27 4.10 7.27
CA LEU A 172 3.02 4.61 7.80
C LEU A 172 1.84 4.00 7.04
N LEU A 173 1.11 3.10 7.69
CA LEU A 173 -0.08 2.47 7.12
C LEU A 173 -1.32 3.30 7.47
N GLN A 174 -1.97 3.81 6.43
CA GLN A 174 -3.13 4.69 6.54
C GLN A 174 -4.37 4.06 5.91
N LEU A 175 -5.50 4.42 6.48
CA LEU A 175 -6.81 4.20 5.89
C LEU A 175 -7.52 5.55 5.79
N GLU A 176 -7.93 5.94 4.58
CA GLU A 176 -8.58 7.23 4.37
C GLU A 176 -7.72 8.44 4.82
N ASN A 177 -6.40 8.40 4.60
CA ASN A 177 -5.41 9.40 5.01
C ASN A 177 -5.27 9.59 6.53
N MET A 178 -5.65 8.61 7.32
CA MET A 178 -5.47 8.59 8.77
C MET A 178 -4.65 7.37 9.19
N PRO A 179 -3.65 7.49 10.09
CA PRO A 179 -2.93 6.34 10.62
C PRO A 179 -3.89 5.29 11.19
N ASN A 180 -3.75 4.03 10.81
CA ASN A 180 -4.72 2.99 11.20
C ASN A 180 -4.05 1.67 11.65
N LEU A 181 -3.25 1.02 10.82
CA LEU A 181 -2.71 -0.30 11.09
C LEU A 181 -1.38 -0.21 11.85
N ARG A 182 -1.44 -0.06 13.17
CA ARG A 182 -0.30 -0.09 14.09
C ARG A 182 -0.70 -0.79 15.41
N GLY A 183 0.22 -0.95 16.34
CA GLY A 183 -0.03 -1.62 17.61
C GLY A 183 -0.53 -3.05 17.39
N LEU A 184 -1.62 -3.43 18.04
CA LEU A 184 -2.22 -4.77 17.90
C LEU A 184 -2.63 -5.11 16.46
N ALA A 185 -2.90 -4.11 15.62
CA ALA A 185 -3.25 -4.34 14.21
C ALA A 185 -2.02 -4.65 13.32
N THR A 186 -0.79 -4.58 13.82
CA THR A 186 0.42 -4.76 13.01
C THR A 186 0.48 -6.14 12.36
N ASN A 187 0.19 -7.21 13.07
CA ASN A 187 0.36 -8.58 12.58
C ASN A 187 -0.76 -9.03 11.64
N TYR A 188 -2.02 -8.65 11.90
CA TYR A 188 -3.17 -9.14 11.13
C TYR A 188 -3.94 -8.05 10.37
N GLY A 189 -3.66 -6.77 10.64
CA GLY A 189 -4.41 -5.63 10.11
C GLY A 189 -4.48 -5.55 8.59
N LEU A 190 -3.50 -6.08 7.87
CA LEU A 190 -3.55 -6.15 6.41
C LEU A 190 -4.70 -7.03 5.91
N THR A 191 -5.17 -7.99 6.70
CA THR A 191 -6.35 -8.84 6.38
C THR A 191 -7.67 -8.21 6.80
N TYR A 192 -7.66 -7.14 7.62
CA TYR A 192 -8.86 -6.40 8.05
C TYR A 192 -9.40 -5.44 6.98
N ILE A 193 -8.69 -5.25 5.87
CA ILE A 193 -9.12 -4.39 4.78
C ILE A 193 -9.51 -5.28 3.58
N PRO A 194 -10.82 -5.57 3.38
CA PRO A 194 -11.27 -6.40 2.28
C PRO A 194 -10.98 -5.75 0.93
N GLY A 195 -10.38 -6.51 0.00
CA GLY A 195 -10.05 -6.03 -1.34
C GLY A 195 -11.21 -5.41 -2.11
N PRO A 196 -12.40 -6.04 -2.15
CA PRO A 196 -13.56 -5.49 -2.84
C PRO A 196 -14.11 -4.17 -2.28
N TRP A 197 -13.72 -3.77 -1.06
CA TRP A 197 -14.10 -2.47 -0.48
C TRP A 197 -13.19 -1.33 -0.90
N MET A 198 -11.98 -1.64 -1.37
CA MET A 198 -11.00 -0.64 -1.76
C MET A 198 -11.34 -0.02 -3.11
N GLU A 199 -11.17 1.29 -3.20
CA GLU A 199 -11.23 2.07 -4.43
C GLU A 199 -9.82 2.25 -5.01
N SER A 200 -8.86 2.60 -4.15
CA SER A 200 -7.47 2.79 -4.54
C SER A 200 -6.50 2.52 -3.39
N ILE A 201 -5.24 2.30 -3.75
CA ILE A 201 -4.11 2.25 -2.81
C ILE A 201 -3.05 3.22 -3.34
N GLN A 202 -2.46 4.00 -2.45
CA GLN A 202 -1.36 4.91 -2.72
C GLN A 202 -0.12 4.42 -1.99
N VAL A 203 0.96 4.22 -2.71
CA VAL A 203 2.27 3.81 -2.16
C VAL A 203 3.27 4.93 -2.39
N SER A 204 3.65 5.63 -1.34
CA SER A 204 4.68 6.67 -1.38
C SER A 204 5.96 6.16 -0.75
N LYS A 205 7.07 6.22 -1.48
CA LYS A 205 8.38 5.77 -1.02
C LYS A 205 9.19 6.89 -0.41
N GLY A 206 9.96 6.57 0.62
CA GLY A 206 10.79 7.51 1.34
C GLY A 206 10.01 8.34 2.36
N ALA A 207 10.55 9.47 2.78
CA ALA A 207 9.88 10.36 3.71
C ALA A 207 8.53 10.83 3.14
N ALA A 208 7.46 10.78 3.94
CA ALA A 208 6.14 11.31 3.57
C ALA A 208 6.02 12.82 3.88
N SER A 209 4.86 13.44 3.62
CA SER A 209 4.57 14.79 4.12
C SER A 209 4.55 14.84 5.65
N VAL A 210 4.94 15.97 6.25
CA VAL A 210 4.87 16.20 7.71
C VAL A 210 3.44 16.26 8.22
N LEU A 211 2.46 16.47 7.34
CA LEU A 211 1.03 16.45 7.68
C LEU A 211 0.58 15.07 8.14
N ASN A 212 1.16 14.01 7.57
CA ASN A 212 0.75 12.63 7.79
C ASN A 212 1.30 12.02 9.10
N GLY A 213 2.08 12.81 9.87
CA GLY A 213 2.68 12.35 11.12
C GLY A 213 4.18 12.15 11.03
N TYR A 214 4.75 11.66 12.12
CA TYR A 214 6.20 11.46 12.27
C TYR A 214 6.65 10.04 11.87
N GLU A 215 5.75 9.07 11.79
CA GLU A 215 6.04 7.63 11.72
C GLU A 215 6.46 7.08 10.34
N SER A 216 6.53 7.90 9.29
CA SER A 216 6.99 7.45 7.99
C SER A 216 8.52 7.43 7.91
N ILE A 217 9.14 6.27 8.07
CA ILE A 217 10.59 6.05 7.90
C ILE A 217 10.89 5.56 6.47
N SER A 218 10.28 4.45 6.03
CA SER A 218 10.48 3.88 4.69
C SER A 218 9.49 4.39 3.65
N GLY A 219 8.36 4.92 4.10
CA GLY A 219 7.29 5.42 3.24
C GLY A 219 5.93 5.42 3.90
N GLN A 220 4.90 5.57 3.06
CA GLN A 220 3.52 5.43 3.49
C GLN A 220 2.71 4.62 2.49
N ILE A 221 1.71 3.92 2.99
CA ILE A 221 0.70 3.22 2.20
C ILE A 221 -0.66 3.67 2.69
N ASN A 222 -1.46 4.28 1.82
CA ASN A 222 -2.82 4.69 2.12
C ASN A 222 -3.81 3.89 1.30
N ALA A 223 -4.77 3.24 1.95
CA ALA A 223 -5.90 2.59 1.30
C ALA A 223 -7.15 3.48 1.39
N GLU A 224 -7.85 3.64 0.29
CA GLU A 224 -9.11 4.37 0.22
C GLU A 224 -10.26 3.40 -0.03
N TYR A 225 -11.32 3.50 0.74
CA TYR A 225 -12.54 2.74 0.50
C TYR A 225 -13.43 3.42 -0.53
N LYS A 226 -14.26 2.64 -1.22
CA LYS A 226 -15.31 3.12 -2.14
C LYS A 226 -16.20 4.16 -1.44
N LYS A 227 -16.45 5.27 -2.13
CA LYS A 227 -17.23 6.39 -1.58
C LYS A 227 -18.72 6.16 -1.80
N PRO A 228 -19.59 6.59 -0.85
CA PRO A 228 -21.04 6.34 -0.93
C PRO A 228 -21.77 7.16 -2.00
N ASP A 229 -21.14 8.19 -2.55
CA ASP A 229 -21.65 9.03 -3.63
C ASP A 229 -21.20 8.57 -5.03
N SER A 230 -20.46 7.47 -5.12
CA SER A 230 -20.09 6.86 -6.40
C SER A 230 -21.30 6.47 -7.25
N GLN A 231 -21.09 6.20 -8.54
CA GLN A 231 -22.14 5.72 -9.43
C GLN A 231 -22.59 4.29 -9.13
N GLU A 232 -21.78 3.52 -8.41
CA GLU A 232 -22.09 2.15 -8.02
C GLU A 232 -23.19 2.12 -6.96
N LYS A 233 -24.35 1.52 -7.28
CA LYS A 233 -25.49 1.37 -6.37
C LYS A 233 -25.37 0.12 -5.50
N LEU A 234 -24.93 -0.97 -6.11
CA LEU A 234 -24.75 -2.26 -5.44
C LEU A 234 -23.59 -3.01 -6.09
N SER A 235 -22.67 -3.52 -5.28
CA SER A 235 -21.63 -4.43 -5.69
C SER A 235 -21.63 -5.67 -4.81
N LEU A 236 -21.56 -6.84 -5.43
CA LEU A 236 -21.43 -8.13 -4.76
C LEU A 236 -20.22 -8.86 -5.33
N ASN A 237 -19.44 -9.50 -4.48
CA ASN A 237 -18.32 -10.34 -4.87
C ASN A 237 -18.35 -11.65 -4.09
N THR A 238 -18.17 -12.77 -4.78
CA THR A 238 -17.96 -14.08 -4.17
C THR A 238 -16.66 -14.68 -4.67
N TYR A 239 -15.98 -15.40 -3.80
CA TYR A 239 -14.75 -16.11 -4.08
C TYR A 239 -14.78 -17.50 -3.45
N ALA A 240 -14.24 -18.50 -4.15
CA ALA A 240 -14.02 -19.84 -3.64
C ALA A 240 -12.70 -20.40 -4.18
N GLY A 241 -11.86 -20.95 -3.32
CA GLY A 241 -10.56 -21.52 -3.65
C GLY A 241 -10.40 -22.99 -3.26
N THR A 242 -9.45 -23.67 -3.90
CA THR A 242 -9.14 -25.10 -3.62
C THR A 242 -8.55 -25.34 -2.22
N SER A 243 -8.00 -24.29 -1.58
CA SER A 243 -7.61 -24.32 -0.17
C SER A 243 -8.80 -24.51 0.78
N GLY A 244 -10.03 -24.30 0.30
CA GLY A 244 -11.25 -24.32 1.10
C GLY A 244 -11.69 -22.92 1.55
N ARG A 245 -10.96 -21.86 1.16
CA ARG A 245 -11.34 -20.47 1.44
C ARG A 245 -12.56 -20.07 0.62
N MET A 246 -13.56 -19.51 1.30
CA MET A 246 -14.77 -18.94 0.71
C MET A 246 -14.95 -17.52 1.22
N GLU A 247 -15.36 -16.59 0.34
CA GLU A 247 -15.62 -15.21 0.72
C GLU A 247 -16.88 -14.68 0.07
N PHE A 248 -17.54 -13.81 0.80
CA PHE A 248 -18.64 -12.99 0.32
C PHE A 248 -18.41 -11.53 0.72
N ASN A 249 -18.52 -10.64 -0.25
CA ASN A 249 -18.47 -9.19 -0.07
C ASN A 249 -19.70 -8.55 -0.69
N GLY A 250 -20.29 -7.59 0.02
CA GLY A 250 -21.39 -6.78 -0.47
C GLY A 250 -21.22 -5.33 -0.05
N ASN A 251 -21.39 -4.41 -0.98
CA ASN A 251 -21.51 -3.00 -0.65
C ASN A 251 -22.66 -2.36 -1.43
N GLY A 252 -23.41 -1.49 -0.78
CA GLY A 252 -24.53 -0.79 -1.36
C GLY A 252 -24.54 0.67 -0.96
N ASN A 253 -24.80 1.55 -1.93
CA ASN A 253 -24.87 3.00 -1.73
C ASN A 253 -26.29 3.50 -1.87
N ILE A 254 -26.71 4.41 -0.99
CA ILE A 254 -28.05 5.00 -0.94
C ILE A 254 -27.92 6.52 -0.94
N ARG A 255 -28.58 7.18 -1.88
CA ARG A 255 -28.71 8.64 -1.94
C ARG A 255 -29.93 9.07 -1.13
N VAL A 256 -29.69 9.65 0.08
CA VAL A 256 -30.77 9.99 1.03
C VAL A 256 -31.42 11.33 0.67
N PHE A 257 -30.61 12.37 0.42
CA PHE A 257 -31.09 13.69 -0.01
C PHE A 257 -30.44 14.06 -1.35
N LYS A 258 -30.94 13.44 -2.43
CA LYS A 258 -30.36 13.59 -3.77
C LYS A 258 -28.86 13.33 -3.68
N ASP A 259 -28.03 14.31 -4.09
CA ASP A 259 -26.57 14.18 -4.10
C ASP A 259 -25.90 14.81 -2.86
N LYS A 260 -26.69 15.39 -1.91
CA LYS A 260 -26.13 16.07 -0.73
C LYS A 260 -25.80 15.16 0.44
N LEU A 261 -26.57 14.11 0.64
CA LEU A 261 -26.35 13.14 1.72
C LEU A 261 -26.45 11.73 1.16
N THR A 262 -25.36 10.99 1.27
CA THR A 262 -25.27 9.62 0.81
C THR A 262 -24.79 8.72 1.94
N THR A 263 -25.18 7.45 1.91
CA THR A 263 -24.68 6.44 2.85
C THR A 263 -24.29 5.17 2.10
N GLY A 264 -23.18 4.56 2.54
CA GLY A 264 -22.69 3.28 2.06
C GLY A 264 -22.72 2.24 3.18
N VAL A 265 -23.18 1.05 2.86
CA VAL A 265 -23.17 -0.12 3.74
C VAL A 265 -22.27 -1.18 3.12
N PHE A 266 -21.36 -1.71 3.91
CA PHE A 266 -20.38 -2.72 3.49
C PHE A 266 -20.45 -3.92 4.41
N PHE A 267 -20.39 -5.10 3.83
CA PHE A 267 -20.37 -6.38 4.52
C PHE A 267 -19.32 -7.29 3.93
N HIS A 268 -18.54 -7.94 4.77
CA HIS A 268 -17.57 -8.96 4.41
C HIS A 268 -17.71 -10.17 5.33
N ALA A 269 -17.63 -11.35 4.73
CA ALA A 269 -17.50 -12.62 5.46
C ALA A 269 -16.52 -13.53 4.72
N SER A 270 -15.61 -14.13 5.46
CA SER A 270 -14.70 -15.16 4.94
C SER A 270 -14.64 -16.36 5.88
N ASP A 271 -14.45 -17.54 5.30
CA ASP A 271 -14.30 -18.80 6.00
C ASP A 271 -13.22 -19.65 5.31
N LEU A 272 -12.29 -20.16 6.11
CA LEU A 272 -11.31 -21.17 5.73
C LEU A 272 -11.38 -22.29 6.76
N SER A 273 -12.16 -23.33 6.47
CA SER A 273 -12.44 -24.41 7.41
C SER A 273 -11.84 -25.76 7.01
N LYS A 274 -11.17 -25.82 5.85
CA LYS A 274 -10.51 -27.03 5.38
C LYS A 274 -9.12 -27.18 6.00
N ARG A 275 -8.85 -28.30 6.64
CA ARG A 275 -7.53 -28.66 7.15
C ARG A 275 -6.65 -29.15 6.00
N ASN A 276 -5.56 -28.44 5.72
CA ASN A 276 -4.59 -28.80 4.70
C ASN A 276 -3.21 -28.95 5.37
N ASP A 277 -2.56 -30.07 5.09
CA ASP A 277 -1.17 -30.37 5.41
C ASP A 277 -0.61 -31.08 4.18
N VAL A 278 -0.04 -30.31 3.26
CA VAL A 278 0.39 -30.79 1.95
C VAL A 278 1.86 -31.17 1.95
N ASN A 279 2.62 -30.72 2.95
CA ASN A 279 4.02 -31.05 3.15
C ASN A 279 4.24 -32.23 4.10
N ASP A 280 3.15 -32.78 4.68
CA ASP A 280 3.12 -33.92 5.60
C ASP A 280 4.02 -33.71 6.84
N ASP A 281 4.04 -32.46 7.39
CA ASP A 281 4.78 -32.17 8.62
C ASP A 281 3.93 -32.24 9.88
N GLY A 282 2.64 -32.55 9.74
CA GLY A 282 1.67 -32.66 10.83
C GLY A 282 1.02 -31.35 11.24
N PHE A 283 1.45 -30.23 10.67
CA PHE A 283 0.90 -28.88 10.92
C PHE A 283 -0.03 -28.43 9.80
N LEU A 284 -0.94 -27.52 10.12
CA LEU A 284 -1.78 -26.87 9.12
C LEU A 284 -0.93 -25.90 8.28
N ASP A 285 -0.93 -26.04 6.95
CA ASP A 285 -0.27 -25.07 6.03
C ASP A 285 -0.84 -23.64 6.15
N GLU A 286 -2.13 -23.52 6.44
CA GLU A 286 -2.84 -22.27 6.74
C GLU A 286 -3.76 -22.50 7.94
N PRO A 287 -3.86 -21.56 8.88
CA PRO A 287 -4.79 -21.69 9.99
C PRO A 287 -6.23 -21.70 9.48
N LEU A 288 -7.09 -22.44 10.16
CA LEU A 288 -8.54 -22.29 9.98
C LEU A 288 -8.89 -20.86 10.41
N ALA A 289 -9.58 -20.12 9.56
CA ALA A 289 -9.88 -18.71 9.82
C ALA A 289 -11.34 -18.39 9.49
N ARG A 290 -11.97 -17.61 10.34
CA ARG A 290 -13.31 -17.05 10.12
C ARG A 290 -13.28 -15.58 10.44
N GLN A 291 -13.76 -14.76 9.51
CA GLN A 291 -13.86 -13.32 9.69
C GLN A 291 -15.22 -12.82 9.25
N VAL A 292 -15.80 -11.91 10.04
CA VAL A 292 -17.00 -11.16 9.68
C VAL A 292 -16.74 -9.70 9.94
N GLN A 293 -17.09 -8.86 8.98
CA GLN A 293 -16.90 -7.43 9.10
C GLN A 293 -18.09 -6.67 8.52
N PHE A 294 -18.46 -5.60 9.20
CA PHE A 294 -19.51 -4.66 8.80
C PHE A 294 -18.99 -3.24 8.88
N MET A 295 -19.32 -2.41 7.88
CA MET A 295 -19.05 -0.97 7.93
C MET A 295 -20.24 -0.18 7.39
N ASN A 296 -20.55 0.93 8.03
CA ASN A 296 -21.46 1.94 7.50
C ASN A 296 -20.75 3.30 7.49
N ARG A 297 -20.86 4.01 6.37
CA ARG A 297 -20.28 5.34 6.21
C ARG A 297 -21.26 6.30 5.58
N TRP A 298 -21.16 7.57 5.94
CA TRP A 298 -21.98 8.67 5.49
C TRP A 298 -21.11 9.75 4.88
N LYS A 299 -21.61 10.40 3.83
CA LYS A 299 -20.99 11.57 3.21
C LYS A 299 -22.06 12.65 3.02
N PHE A 300 -21.74 13.86 3.49
CA PHE A 300 -22.51 15.06 3.27
C PHE A 300 -21.67 16.06 2.48
N ASN A 301 -22.25 16.63 1.41
CA ASN A 301 -21.65 17.70 0.62
C ASN A 301 -22.71 18.75 0.33
N ASN A 302 -22.49 20.01 0.75
CA ASN A 302 -23.42 21.08 0.51
C ASN A 302 -23.24 21.74 -0.87
N HIS A 303 -22.20 21.34 -1.64
CA HIS A 303 -21.78 21.94 -2.91
C HIS A 303 -21.47 23.45 -2.82
N LYS A 304 -21.14 23.96 -1.61
CA LYS A 304 -20.83 25.36 -1.31
C LYS A 304 -19.63 25.48 -0.37
N GLY A 305 -18.64 24.61 -0.52
CA GLY A 305 -17.43 24.69 0.26
C GLY A 305 -17.40 23.82 1.52
N PHE A 306 -18.48 23.13 1.91
CA PHE A 306 -18.48 22.30 3.11
C PHE A 306 -18.79 20.84 2.80
N MET A 307 -17.94 19.96 3.32
CA MET A 307 -18.10 18.50 3.23
C MET A 307 -17.86 17.87 4.60
N ALA A 308 -18.58 16.79 4.89
CA ALA A 308 -18.35 15.96 6.07
C ALA A 308 -18.53 14.48 5.72
N GLN A 309 -17.74 13.63 6.35
CA GLN A 309 -17.84 12.17 6.28
C GLN A 309 -17.73 11.59 7.68
N ALA A 310 -18.51 10.57 7.96
CA ALA A 310 -18.45 9.81 9.20
C ALA A 310 -18.70 8.33 8.91
N GLY A 311 -18.17 7.45 9.73
CA GLY A 311 -18.44 6.03 9.59
C GLY A 311 -17.95 5.24 10.79
N PHE A 312 -18.41 4.00 10.85
CA PHE A 312 -17.95 3.02 11.82
C PHE A 312 -17.81 1.64 11.17
N SER A 313 -16.94 0.83 11.73
CA SER A 313 -16.67 -0.55 11.31
C SER A 313 -16.59 -1.47 12.52
N LEU A 314 -17.09 -2.68 12.36
CA LEU A 314 -17.03 -3.77 13.34
C LEU A 314 -16.36 -4.96 12.67
N LEU A 315 -15.42 -5.59 13.36
CA LEU A 315 -14.73 -6.80 12.92
C LEU A 315 -14.72 -7.82 14.06
N ASP A 316 -14.97 -9.07 13.70
CA ASP A 316 -14.80 -10.25 14.52
C ASP A 316 -14.04 -11.31 13.70
N GLU A 317 -12.92 -11.81 14.25
CA GLU A 317 -12.07 -12.77 13.59
C GLU A 317 -11.64 -13.87 14.57
N SER A 318 -11.62 -15.13 14.11
CA SER A 318 -11.01 -16.24 14.82
C SER A 318 -10.06 -17.00 13.91
N ARG A 319 -8.90 -17.39 14.46
CA ARG A 319 -7.87 -18.20 13.79
C ARG A 319 -7.49 -19.38 14.66
N LEU A 320 -7.39 -20.57 14.06
CA LEU A 320 -6.96 -21.81 14.71
C LEU A 320 -5.86 -22.45 13.87
N GLY A 321 -4.63 -22.46 14.40
CA GLY A 321 -3.44 -23.05 13.75
C GLY A 321 -2.80 -24.14 14.60
N GLY A 322 -1.63 -24.60 14.15
CA GLY A 322 -0.86 -25.65 14.82
C GLY A 322 -1.01 -27.02 14.19
N GLU A 323 -0.84 -28.07 15.00
CA GLU A 323 -0.95 -29.46 14.52
C GLU A 323 -2.34 -29.77 13.94
N THR A 324 -2.38 -30.62 12.92
CA THR A 324 -3.63 -31.07 12.28
C THR A 324 -4.59 -31.79 13.23
N ALA A 325 -4.08 -32.30 14.33
CA ALA A 325 -4.88 -32.98 15.40
C ALA A 325 -5.46 -32.00 16.43
N PHE A 326 -5.02 -30.72 16.45
CA PHE A 326 -5.53 -29.74 17.41
C PHE A 326 -6.94 -29.27 17.02
N GLU A 327 -7.87 -29.28 17.99
CA GLU A 327 -9.27 -28.89 17.76
C GLU A 327 -9.67 -27.70 18.66
N LYS A 328 -10.63 -26.90 18.19
CA LYS A 328 -11.16 -25.76 18.96
C LYS A 328 -11.74 -26.23 20.30
N GLY A 329 -11.29 -25.59 21.38
CA GLY A 329 -11.70 -25.91 22.76
C GLY A 329 -10.81 -26.92 23.47
N MET A 330 -9.77 -27.45 22.81
CA MET A 330 -8.71 -28.19 23.53
C MET A 330 -7.95 -27.24 24.44
N THR A 331 -7.64 -27.71 25.65
CA THR A 331 -6.82 -26.94 26.61
C THR A 331 -5.36 -26.93 26.13
N PRO A 332 -4.67 -25.78 26.15
CA PRO A 332 -3.27 -25.69 25.78
C PRO A 332 -2.37 -26.33 26.85
N LEU A 333 -2.05 -27.59 26.66
CA LEU A 333 -1.21 -28.41 27.54
C LEU A 333 -0.15 -29.13 26.73
N VAL A 334 1.04 -29.34 27.28
CA VAL A 334 2.13 -30.10 26.64
C VAL A 334 1.78 -31.57 26.32
N THR A 335 0.70 -32.10 26.91
CA THR A 335 0.18 -33.46 26.65
C THR A 335 -0.83 -33.51 25.50
N ASN A 336 -1.25 -32.37 24.99
CA ASN A 336 -2.17 -32.20 23.88
C ASN A 336 -1.41 -31.81 22.62
N PRO A 337 -1.98 -31.97 21.41
CA PRO A 337 -1.41 -31.44 20.20
C PRO A 337 -1.12 -29.93 20.35
N TYR A 338 -0.03 -29.49 19.74
CA TYR A 338 0.32 -28.05 19.74
C TYR A 338 -0.74 -27.26 18.97
N GLY A 339 -1.30 -26.26 19.61
CA GLY A 339 -2.34 -25.42 19.02
C GLY A 339 -2.07 -23.94 19.17
N ILE A 340 -2.57 -23.17 18.23
CA ILE A 340 -2.65 -21.71 18.27
C ILE A 340 -4.11 -21.33 18.09
N ASN A 341 -4.62 -20.48 18.99
CA ASN A 341 -5.94 -19.88 18.85
C ASN A 341 -5.81 -18.38 19.04
N ILE A 342 -6.40 -17.60 18.11
CA ILE A 342 -6.37 -16.14 18.15
C ILE A 342 -7.79 -15.66 17.90
N GLU A 343 -8.39 -14.99 18.86
CA GLU A 343 -9.70 -14.38 18.76
C GLU A 343 -9.55 -12.87 18.82
N THR A 344 -10.05 -12.16 17.83
CA THR A 344 -9.89 -10.72 17.68
C THR A 344 -11.24 -10.06 17.49
N SER A 345 -11.48 -8.98 18.23
CA SER A 345 -12.58 -8.06 18.00
C SER A 345 -12.07 -6.63 17.82
N ARG A 346 -12.64 -5.90 16.86
CA ARG A 346 -12.25 -4.52 16.60
C ARG A 346 -13.46 -3.65 16.26
N LEU A 347 -13.58 -2.54 16.96
CA LEU A 347 -14.49 -1.44 16.69
C LEU A 347 -13.70 -0.25 16.19
N GLU A 348 -14.09 0.33 15.09
CA GLU A 348 -13.51 1.56 14.55
C GLU A 348 -14.59 2.60 14.27
N GLY A 349 -14.22 3.88 14.41
CA GLY A 349 -15.02 5.00 13.99
C GLY A 349 -14.14 6.09 13.39
N PHE A 350 -14.65 6.82 12.41
CA PHE A 350 -13.95 7.97 11.85
C PHE A 350 -14.90 9.14 11.60
N PHE A 351 -14.32 10.33 11.63
CA PHE A 351 -15.00 11.57 11.24
C PHE A 351 -14.01 12.47 10.51
N LYS A 352 -14.44 12.96 9.34
CA LYS A 352 -13.69 13.93 8.53
C LYS A 352 -14.61 15.07 8.16
N THR A 353 -14.13 16.30 8.22
CA THR A 353 -14.86 17.45 7.71
C THR A 353 -13.90 18.45 7.10
N GLY A 354 -14.38 19.17 6.11
CA GLY A 354 -13.61 20.18 5.42
C GLY A 354 -14.45 21.35 4.98
N TRP A 355 -13.80 22.49 4.93
CA TRP A 355 -14.35 23.71 4.39
C TRP A 355 -13.31 24.40 3.49
N VAL A 356 -13.76 24.91 2.36
CA VAL A 356 -12.96 25.67 1.42
C VAL A 356 -13.63 27.04 1.23
N SER A 357 -12.84 28.11 1.26
CA SER A 357 -13.32 29.46 1.02
C SER A 357 -13.76 29.64 -0.44
N GLU A 358 -14.67 30.57 -0.70
CA GLU A 358 -15.20 30.86 -2.04
C GLU A 358 -14.10 31.21 -3.08
N ASN A 359 -13.02 31.84 -2.63
CA ASN A 359 -11.87 32.15 -3.49
C ASN A 359 -10.84 30.99 -3.58
N GLU A 360 -11.15 29.85 -2.98
CA GLU A 360 -10.32 28.61 -2.97
C GLU A 360 -8.90 28.79 -2.39
N MET A 361 -8.55 29.96 -1.88
CA MET A 361 -7.23 30.25 -1.34
C MET A 361 -7.04 29.71 0.08
N THR A 362 -8.12 29.36 0.78
CA THR A 362 -8.07 28.87 2.16
C THR A 362 -8.93 27.62 2.29
N ALA A 363 -8.36 26.58 2.84
CA ALA A 363 -9.10 25.39 3.23
C ALA A 363 -8.79 25.02 4.68
N LEU A 364 -9.80 24.49 5.37
CA LEU A 364 -9.70 23.99 6.75
C LEU A 364 -10.23 22.57 6.76
N ALA A 365 -9.46 21.63 7.31
CA ALA A 365 -9.85 20.24 7.45
C ALA A 365 -9.67 19.76 8.89
N TRP A 366 -10.58 18.89 9.31
CA TRP A 366 -10.47 18.08 10.52
C TRP A 366 -10.61 16.61 10.15
N LEU A 367 -9.67 15.78 10.62
CA LEU A 367 -9.67 14.33 10.46
C LEU A 367 -9.55 13.70 11.85
N SER A 368 -10.35 12.68 12.13
CA SER A 368 -10.20 11.91 13.36
C SER A 368 -10.65 10.46 13.16
N ASN A 369 -9.97 9.56 13.85
CA ASN A 369 -10.40 8.18 14.00
C ASN A 369 -10.27 7.73 15.46
N PHE A 370 -11.04 6.72 15.79
CA PHE A 370 -11.05 6.01 17.05
C PHE A 370 -11.06 4.52 16.78
N SER A 371 -10.31 3.73 17.55
CA SER A 371 -10.44 2.27 17.53
C SER A 371 -10.31 1.68 18.92
N ARG A 372 -11.05 0.58 19.15
CA ARG A 372 -10.88 -0.35 20.26
C ARG A 372 -10.60 -1.72 19.66
N HIS A 373 -9.46 -2.29 19.99
CA HIS A 373 -8.98 -3.58 19.50
C HIS A 373 -8.72 -4.50 20.70
N GLU A 374 -9.26 -5.70 20.68
CA GLU A 374 -9.06 -6.71 21.71
C GLU A 374 -8.64 -8.00 21.03
N THR A 375 -7.63 -8.64 21.59
CA THR A 375 -7.16 -9.95 21.16
C THR A 375 -6.99 -10.86 22.36
N ASN A 376 -7.44 -12.11 22.22
CA ASN A 376 -7.26 -13.17 23.20
C ASN A 376 -6.65 -14.35 22.48
N SER A 377 -5.46 -14.76 22.89
CA SER A 377 -4.71 -15.76 22.13
C SER A 377 -3.82 -16.65 22.98
N PHE A 378 -3.49 -17.81 22.42
CA PHE A 378 -2.41 -18.65 22.92
C PHE A 378 -1.62 -19.29 21.79
N TYR A 379 -0.36 -19.55 22.07
CA TYR A 379 0.62 -20.18 21.19
C TYR A 379 1.25 -21.36 21.95
N GLY A 380 0.83 -22.59 21.65
CA GLY A 380 1.15 -23.74 22.50
C GLY A 380 0.61 -23.51 23.90
N ILE A 381 1.48 -23.37 24.89
CA ILE A 381 1.11 -23.11 26.28
C ILE A 381 1.21 -21.62 26.69
N ASN A 382 1.67 -20.76 25.78
CA ASN A 382 1.89 -19.34 26.08
C ASN A 382 0.62 -18.54 25.76
N HIS A 383 0.02 -17.95 26.78
CA HIS A 383 -1.12 -17.05 26.63
C HIS A 383 -0.66 -15.63 26.40
N TYR A 384 -1.33 -14.94 25.46
CA TYR A 384 -1.17 -13.54 25.20
C TYR A 384 -2.54 -12.90 25.02
N ASP A 385 -2.88 -12.00 25.94
CA ASP A 385 -4.12 -11.23 25.93
C ASP A 385 -3.80 -9.76 25.85
N ALA A 386 -4.51 -9.02 24.99
CA ALA A 386 -4.21 -7.62 24.80
C ALA A 386 -5.43 -6.78 24.41
N GLY A 387 -5.42 -5.52 24.86
CA GLY A 387 -6.39 -4.50 24.53
C GLY A 387 -5.71 -3.20 24.14
N GLU A 388 -6.12 -2.61 23.01
CA GLU A 388 -5.66 -1.29 22.54
C GLU A 388 -6.85 -0.35 22.40
N THR A 389 -6.73 0.86 22.94
CA THR A 389 -7.66 1.96 22.72
C THR A 389 -6.92 3.12 22.09
N ARG A 390 -7.33 3.52 20.90
CA ARG A 390 -6.64 4.53 20.11
C ARG A 390 -7.57 5.66 19.70
N PHE A 391 -7.04 6.88 19.72
CA PHE A 391 -7.63 8.07 19.12
C PHE A 391 -6.58 8.86 18.35
N TYR A 392 -6.91 9.26 17.14
CA TYR A 392 -6.15 10.20 16.32
C TYR A 392 -7.02 11.38 15.95
N GLY A 393 -6.49 12.59 16.06
CA GLY A 393 -7.14 13.82 15.58
C GLY A 393 -6.13 14.74 14.92
N SER A 394 -6.51 15.38 13.82
CA SER A 394 -5.67 16.36 13.11
C SER A 394 -6.50 17.48 12.51
N ALA A 395 -6.08 18.71 12.74
CA ALA A 395 -6.61 19.90 12.08
C ALA A 395 -5.56 20.48 11.12
N VAL A 396 -5.96 20.74 9.90
CA VAL A 396 -5.09 21.25 8.84
C VAL A 396 -5.69 22.53 8.27
N LEU A 397 -4.90 23.59 8.26
CA LEU A 397 -5.17 24.83 7.55
C LEU A 397 -4.26 24.90 6.33
N THR A 398 -4.85 24.97 5.15
CA THR A 398 -4.16 25.24 3.89
C THR A 398 -4.39 26.68 3.46
N ARG A 399 -3.34 27.40 3.11
CA ARG A 399 -3.41 28.77 2.59
C ARG A 399 -2.53 28.91 1.36
N SER A 400 -3.12 29.35 0.25
CA SER A 400 -2.43 29.86 -0.92
C SER A 400 -2.22 31.37 -0.76
N PHE A 401 -1.02 31.88 -1.11
CA PHE A 401 -0.70 33.30 -0.97
C PHE A 401 -0.86 34.10 -2.26
N ASP A 402 -1.07 33.41 -3.37
CA ASP A 402 -1.27 34.01 -4.69
C ASP A 402 -2.32 33.20 -5.48
N ASP A 403 -2.97 33.88 -6.43
CA ASP A 403 -4.05 33.29 -7.25
C ASP A 403 -3.56 32.18 -8.20
N HIS A 404 -2.26 32.04 -8.39
CA HIS A 404 -1.65 31.02 -9.24
C HIS A 404 -1.16 29.79 -8.45
N GLY A 405 -1.28 29.82 -7.12
CA GLY A 405 -0.85 28.73 -6.25
C GLY A 405 0.66 28.48 -6.25
N HIS A 406 1.47 29.51 -6.61
CA HIS A 406 2.93 29.37 -6.57
C HIS A 406 3.46 29.18 -5.14
N HIS A 407 2.79 29.78 -4.17
CA HIS A 407 3.17 29.76 -2.78
C HIS A 407 2.00 29.29 -1.93
N SER A 408 2.16 28.16 -1.27
CA SER A 408 1.16 27.65 -0.32
C SER A 408 1.79 27.13 0.97
N VAL A 409 1.05 27.21 2.05
CA VAL A 409 1.40 26.66 3.35
C VAL A 409 0.28 25.77 3.85
N ASN A 410 0.66 24.59 4.31
CA ASN A 410 -0.17 23.74 5.15
C ASN A 410 0.35 23.84 6.58
N THR A 411 -0.50 24.13 7.55
CA THR A 411 -0.12 24.16 8.96
C THR A 411 -1.23 23.59 9.81
N GLY A 412 -0.88 23.10 10.98
CA GLY A 412 -1.90 22.52 11.83
C GLY A 412 -1.35 21.85 13.07
N PHE A 413 -2.24 21.15 13.74
CA PHE A 413 -1.89 20.33 14.88
C PHE A 413 -2.49 18.93 14.77
N SER A 414 -1.89 17.97 15.47
CA SER A 414 -2.42 16.63 15.61
C SER A 414 -2.31 16.16 17.05
N TYR A 415 -3.08 15.15 17.39
CA TYR A 415 -3.02 14.48 18.67
C TYR A 415 -3.19 12.98 18.48
N ILE A 416 -2.28 12.20 19.06
CA ILE A 416 -2.36 10.75 19.15
C ILE A 416 -2.54 10.40 20.63
N TYR A 417 -3.51 9.56 20.90
CA TYR A 417 -3.69 8.85 22.15
C TYR A 417 -3.74 7.36 21.82
N ASP A 418 -2.85 6.58 22.43
CA ASP A 418 -2.76 5.14 22.24
C ASP A 418 -2.50 4.49 23.60
N SER A 419 -3.37 3.60 24.04
CA SER A 419 -3.28 2.95 25.34
C SER A 419 -3.34 1.45 25.17
N PHE A 420 -2.33 0.78 25.66
CA PHE A 420 -2.14 -0.66 25.61
C PHE A 420 -2.31 -1.26 27.01
N ASP A 421 -2.89 -2.46 27.03
CA ASP A 421 -3.05 -3.33 28.19
C ASP A 421 -2.76 -4.74 27.68
N GLU A 422 -1.54 -5.23 27.94
CA GLU A 422 -1.01 -6.48 27.37
C GLU A 422 -0.56 -7.40 28.50
N THR A 423 -0.86 -8.68 28.39
CA THR A 423 -0.42 -9.71 29.32
C THR A 423 0.25 -10.85 28.57
N LEU A 424 1.53 -11.11 28.87
CA LEU A 424 2.29 -12.27 28.37
C LEU A 424 3.06 -12.92 29.52
N TYR A 425 3.07 -14.24 29.60
CA TYR A 425 3.73 -15.01 30.68
C TYR A 425 3.29 -14.60 32.10
N ASN A 426 2.04 -14.12 32.28
CA ASN A 426 1.53 -13.48 33.50
C ASN A 426 2.29 -12.21 33.92
N ILE A 427 2.93 -11.55 32.98
CA ILE A 427 3.53 -10.21 33.12
C ILE A 427 2.60 -9.23 32.40
N ASP A 428 2.10 -8.26 33.17
CA ASP A 428 1.24 -7.20 32.63
C ASP A 428 2.12 -6.02 32.18
N ASP A 429 1.89 -5.56 30.93
CA ASP A 429 2.41 -4.31 30.38
C ASP A 429 1.24 -3.37 30.13
N ILE A 430 1.22 -2.26 30.86
CA ILE A 430 0.21 -1.21 30.70
C ILE A 430 0.91 0.10 30.43
N HIS A 431 0.81 0.58 29.19
CA HIS A 431 1.39 1.87 28.85
C HIS A 431 0.43 2.73 28.01
N THR A 432 0.70 4.03 28.01
CA THR A 432 -0.12 5.00 27.27
C THR A 432 0.78 6.03 26.59
N GLU A 433 0.62 6.17 25.30
CA GLU A 433 1.24 7.21 24.49
C GLU A 433 0.28 8.39 24.31
N LYS A 434 0.78 9.62 24.55
CA LYS A 434 0.08 10.89 24.33
C LYS A 434 1.01 11.81 23.57
N VAL A 435 0.67 12.08 22.32
CA VAL A 435 1.57 12.78 21.42
C VAL A 435 0.84 13.94 20.72
N PRO A 436 0.73 15.11 21.37
CA PRO A 436 0.41 16.34 20.64
C PRO A 436 1.53 16.73 19.69
N GLY A 437 1.18 17.20 18.49
CA GLY A 437 2.13 17.61 17.46
C GLY A 437 1.70 18.88 16.75
N LEU A 438 2.68 19.70 16.36
CA LEU A 438 2.49 20.89 15.55
C LEU A 438 3.30 20.74 14.26
N PHE A 439 2.74 21.16 13.14
CA PHE A 439 3.42 21.04 11.85
C PHE A 439 3.19 22.26 10.96
N ALA A 440 4.17 22.51 10.09
CA ALA A 440 4.07 23.46 8.99
C ALA A 440 4.82 22.92 7.76
N GLU A 441 4.23 23.04 6.60
CA GLU A 441 4.79 22.61 5.32
C GLU A 441 4.56 23.68 4.28
N TYR A 442 5.62 24.17 3.68
CA TYR A 442 5.60 25.16 2.63
C TYR A 442 5.84 24.51 1.28
N THR A 443 5.00 24.83 0.32
CA THR A 443 5.14 24.39 -1.07
C THR A 443 5.38 25.58 -1.98
N PHE A 444 6.44 25.48 -2.79
CA PHE A 444 6.82 26.46 -3.80
C PHE A 444 6.74 25.84 -5.20
N LYS A 445 5.91 26.45 -6.07
CA LYS A 445 5.66 26.01 -7.44
C LYS A 445 5.88 27.18 -8.40
N PRO A 446 7.15 27.58 -8.73
CA PRO A 446 7.43 28.76 -9.57
C PRO A 446 6.99 28.59 -11.04
N GLY A 447 6.24 27.56 -11.35
CA GLY A 447 5.70 27.20 -12.65
C GLY A 447 5.39 25.71 -12.68
N HIS A 448 5.07 25.18 -13.87
CA HIS A 448 4.69 23.76 -14.01
C HIS A 448 5.86 22.79 -13.90
N ASN A 449 7.09 23.29 -14.06
CA ASN A 449 8.27 22.45 -14.20
C ASN A 449 8.93 22.06 -12.86
N MET A 450 8.67 22.80 -11.80
CA MET A 450 9.36 22.63 -10.53
C MET A 450 8.38 22.68 -9.35
N VAL A 451 8.59 21.79 -8.38
CA VAL A 451 7.95 21.87 -7.07
C VAL A 451 9.00 21.62 -6.01
N LEU A 452 9.06 22.50 -5.04
CA LEU A 452 9.81 22.34 -3.81
C LEU A 452 8.80 22.32 -2.65
N MET A 453 8.85 21.28 -1.83
CA MET A 453 8.04 21.14 -0.63
C MET A 453 8.99 20.94 0.55
N ALA A 454 8.87 21.75 1.58
CA ALA A 454 9.69 21.67 2.78
C ALA A 454 8.79 21.80 4.01
N GLY A 455 8.90 20.85 4.92
CA GLY A 455 8.09 20.81 6.12
C GLY A 455 8.91 20.53 7.37
N VAL A 456 8.40 20.99 8.48
CA VAL A 456 8.90 20.70 9.83
C VAL A 456 7.72 20.38 10.73
N ARG A 457 7.90 19.38 11.57
CA ARG A 457 6.96 18.94 12.58
C ARG A 457 7.66 18.80 13.92
N SER A 458 7.01 19.22 15.00
CA SER A 458 7.46 19.00 16.38
C SER A 458 6.38 18.23 17.12
N ASP A 459 6.77 17.11 17.70
CA ASP A 459 5.91 16.22 18.48
C ASP A 459 6.41 16.14 19.93
N PHE A 460 5.46 16.12 20.88
CA PHE A 460 5.70 16.16 22.31
C PHE A 460 5.21 14.84 22.91
N HIS A 461 6.06 13.85 22.89
CA HIS A 461 5.74 12.50 23.36
C HIS A 461 5.88 12.39 24.87
N ASN A 462 4.88 11.87 25.58
CA ASN A 462 4.91 11.75 27.04
C ASN A 462 6.01 10.79 27.56
N LEU A 463 6.43 9.79 26.76
CA LEU A 463 7.48 8.84 27.15
C LEU A 463 8.87 9.29 26.67
N PHE A 464 8.98 9.82 25.45
CA PHE A 464 10.26 10.09 24.78
C PHE A 464 10.61 11.57 24.65
N GLY A 465 9.78 12.47 25.22
CA GLY A 465 10.03 13.91 25.17
C GLY A 465 9.73 14.53 23.81
N THR A 466 10.48 15.58 23.47
CA THR A 466 10.22 16.38 22.26
C THR A 466 11.20 16.01 21.15
N PHE A 467 10.66 15.78 19.94
CA PHE A 467 11.47 15.54 18.75
C PHE A 467 10.97 16.34 17.55
N ILE A 468 11.86 16.55 16.57
CA ILE A 468 11.62 17.38 15.40
C ILE A 468 11.82 16.55 14.14
N THR A 469 10.82 16.57 13.26
CA THR A 469 10.78 15.84 11.99
C THR A 469 10.88 16.81 10.81
N PRO A 470 12.09 17.12 10.29
CA PRO A 470 12.26 17.88 9.05
C PRO A 470 12.10 16.94 7.85
N ARG A 471 11.40 17.43 6.81
CA ARG A 471 11.23 16.71 5.54
C ARG A 471 11.27 17.67 4.36
N MET A 472 11.86 17.24 3.25
CA MET A 472 11.95 18.02 2.02
C MET A 472 11.75 17.11 0.80
N HIS A 473 11.00 17.62 -0.18
CA HIS A 473 10.77 16.97 -1.46
C HIS A 473 11.00 17.97 -2.59
N PHE A 474 11.65 17.52 -3.63
CA PHE A 474 11.92 18.30 -4.81
C PHE A 474 11.52 17.52 -6.06
N ARG A 475 10.81 18.16 -6.97
CA ARG A 475 10.50 17.65 -8.29
C ARG A 475 10.89 18.67 -9.33
N TYR A 476 11.51 18.20 -10.42
CA TYR A 476 11.87 19.02 -11.57
C TYR A 476 11.58 18.29 -12.87
N ASN A 477 10.78 18.90 -13.74
CA ASN A 477 10.43 18.41 -15.06
C ASN A 477 11.07 19.30 -16.12
N PRO A 478 12.29 19.01 -16.61
CA PRO A 478 12.95 19.82 -17.66
C PRO A 478 12.10 19.91 -18.94
N ASN A 479 11.34 18.85 -19.20
CA ASN A 479 10.39 18.74 -20.32
C ASN A 479 9.27 17.72 -19.97
N GLU A 480 8.30 17.54 -20.83
CA GLU A 480 7.15 16.63 -20.64
C GLU A 480 7.52 15.16 -20.49
N HIS A 481 8.76 14.80 -20.88
CA HIS A 481 9.21 13.39 -20.93
C HIS A 481 10.12 13.01 -19.78
N LEU A 482 10.71 13.97 -19.08
CA LEU A 482 11.70 13.70 -18.04
C LEU A 482 11.30 14.34 -16.73
N THR A 483 11.29 13.54 -15.66
CA THR A 483 11.02 13.98 -14.29
C THR A 483 12.14 13.52 -13.40
N PHE A 484 12.71 14.46 -12.65
CA PHE A 484 13.61 14.20 -11.53
C PHE A 484 12.89 14.42 -10.21
N ARG A 485 13.14 13.55 -9.24
CA ARG A 485 12.70 13.72 -7.85
C ARG A 485 13.83 13.47 -6.90
N ALA A 486 13.83 14.24 -5.81
CA ALA A 486 14.72 14.05 -4.68
C ALA A 486 13.90 14.23 -3.39
N SER A 487 14.22 13.45 -2.37
CA SER A 487 13.62 13.56 -1.04
C SER A 487 14.67 13.34 0.03
N ALA A 488 14.50 14.03 1.15
CA ALA A 488 15.26 13.78 2.37
C ALA A 488 14.35 14.05 3.56
N GLY A 489 14.36 13.18 4.55
CA GLY A 489 13.52 13.39 5.72
C GLY A 489 13.86 12.48 6.87
N LYS A 490 13.48 12.93 8.05
CA LYS A 490 13.61 12.22 9.30
C LYS A 490 12.28 11.55 9.64
N GLY A 491 12.33 10.35 10.16
CA GLY A 491 11.18 9.63 10.67
C GLY A 491 11.47 9.08 12.05
N TYR A 492 10.43 8.96 12.85
CA TYR A 492 10.46 8.42 14.20
C TYR A 492 9.36 7.38 14.37
N ARG A 493 9.48 6.54 15.36
CA ARG A 493 8.47 5.54 15.66
C ARG A 493 8.60 5.07 17.12
N SER A 494 7.44 4.84 17.76
CA SER A 494 7.35 4.02 18.96
C SER A 494 7.16 2.57 18.54
N ALA A 495 8.10 1.70 18.89
CA ALA A 495 8.02 0.27 18.65
C ALA A 495 7.46 -0.42 19.90
N ASN A 496 6.29 -1.04 19.78
CA ASN A 496 5.71 -1.85 20.83
C ASN A 496 6.29 -3.26 20.80
N VAL A 497 6.95 -3.68 21.86
CA VAL A 497 7.73 -4.91 21.89
C VAL A 497 6.85 -6.14 21.72
N LEU A 498 5.74 -6.23 22.45
CA LEU A 498 4.88 -7.42 22.43
C LEU A 498 3.95 -7.40 21.21
N SER A 499 3.09 -6.40 21.08
CA SER A 499 2.04 -6.37 20.05
C SER A 499 2.57 -6.51 18.63
N GLU A 500 3.77 -6.01 18.34
CA GLU A 500 4.35 -6.09 16.99
C GLU A 500 5.11 -7.39 16.72
N ASN A 501 5.44 -8.16 17.75
CA ASN A 501 6.30 -9.34 17.67
C ASN A 501 5.63 -10.63 18.16
N THR A 502 4.30 -10.68 18.25
CA THR A 502 3.57 -11.89 18.70
C THR A 502 3.81 -13.12 17.81
N TYR A 503 4.19 -12.94 16.53
CA TYR A 503 4.57 -14.04 15.64
C TYR A 503 5.77 -14.85 16.17
N LEU A 504 6.65 -14.25 17.00
CA LEU A 504 7.78 -14.92 17.64
C LEU A 504 7.35 -15.96 18.68
N LEU A 505 6.11 -15.86 19.18
CA LEU A 505 5.54 -16.85 20.11
C LEU A 505 5.28 -18.21 19.45
N ALA A 506 5.33 -18.29 18.11
CA ALA A 506 5.30 -19.54 17.34
C ALA A 506 6.68 -20.24 17.34
N SER A 507 7.41 -20.16 18.47
CA SER A 507 8.68 -20.85 18.72
C SER A 507 8.76 -21.25 20.20
N SER A 508 9.61 -22.23 20.51
CA SER A 508 9.84 -22.67 21.88
C SER A 508 10.67 -21.67 22.71
N ARG A 509 11.35 -20.72 22.05
CA ARG A 509 12.21 -19.73 22.73
C ARG A 509 11.38 -18.57 23.27
N PRO A 510 11.37 -18.34 24.59
CA PRO A 510 10.69 -17.19 25.16
C PRO A 510 11.34 -15.87 24.75
N LEU A 511 10.53 -14.82 24.76
CA LEU A 511 11.00 -13.46 24.50
C LEU A 511 11.69 -12.89 25.73
N GLN A 512 12.80 -12.19 25.53
CA GLN A 512 13.52 -11.42 26.55
C GLN A 512 13.61 -9.96 26.11
N TRP A 513 13.13 -9.05 26.94
CA TRP A 513 13.16 -7.60 26.70
C TRP A 513 13.33 -6.84 28.00
N ASP A 514 13.87 -5.63 27.92
CA ASP A 514 14.11 -4.77 29.08
C ASP A 514 13.07 -3.64 29.20
N ASP A 515 12.64 -3.06 28.06
CA ASP A 515 11.67 -1.96 27.98
C ASP A 515 10.49 -2.37 27.08
N ASP A 516 9.28 -1.98 27.46
CA ASP A 516 8.04 -2.36 26.74
C ASP A 516 7.86 -1.58 25.45
N VAL A 517 8.41 -0.36 25.36
CA VAL A 517 8.35 0.52 24.19
C VAL A 517 9.72 1.10 23.87
N PHE A 518 10.13 1.00 22.61
CA PHE A 518 11.39 1.57 22.11
C PHE A 518 11.14 2.74 21.18
N PHE A 519 12.01 3.76 21.26
CA PHE A 519 12.01 4.89 20.35
C PHE A 519 12.97 4.65 19.20
N GLU A 520 12.42 4.60 18.01
CA GLU A 520 13.18 4.40 16.78
C GLU A 520 13.28 5.69 15.99
N GLU A 521 14.44 5.92 15.38
CA GLU A 521 14.78 7.13 14.64
C GLU A 521 15.63 6.79 13.44
N ALA A 522 15.27 7.35 12.27
CA ALA A 522 16.03 7.16 11.04
C ALA A 522 15.98 8.39 10.11
N TRP A 523 17.02 8.53 9.29
CA TRP A 523 17.02 9.37 8.09
C TRP A 523 16.72 8.54 6.86
N ASN A 524 15.89 9.09 5.96
CA ASN A 524 15.65 8.51 4.64
C ASN A 524 16.01 9.53 3.55
N TYR A 525 16.67 9.06 2.49
CA TYR A 525 17.07 9.83 1.32
C TYR A 525 16.60 9.10 0.07
N GLY A 526 16.03 9.81 -0.88
CA GLY A 526 15.49 9.26 -2.11
C GLY A 526 15.85 10.07 -3.34
N LEU A 527 16.15 9.39 -4.44
CA LEU A 527 16.32 9.95 -5.78
C LEU A 527 15.52 9.09 -6.77
N ALA A 528 14.81 9.73 -7.68
CA ALA A 528 14.09 9.03 -8.74
C ALA A 528 14.14 9.80 -10.06
N VAL A 529 14.22 9.06 -11.15
CA VAL A 529 14.20 9.59 -12.52
C VAL A 529 13.15 8.83 -13.32
N ILE A 530 12.19 9.54 -13.90
CA ILE A 530 11.17 8.97 -14.76
C ILE A 530 11.38 9.54 -16.16
N GLN A 531 11.58 8.67 -17.13
CA GLN A 531 11.73 9.03 -18.53
C GLN A 531 10.64 8.36 -19.37
N ASN A 532 9.92 9.15 -20.17
CA ASN A 532 8.93 8.67 -21.12
C ASN A 532 9.46 8.81 -22.54
N TYR A 533 9.38 7.74 -23.32
CA TYR A 533 9.73 7.70 -24.73
C TYR A 533 8.52 7.32 -25.55
N HIS A 534 8.53 7.68 -26.82
CA HIS A 534 7.59 7.16 -27.81
C HIS A 534 8.33 6.17 -28.71
N LEU A 535 8.09 4.88 -28.49
CA LEU A 535 8.64 3.81 -29.28
C LEU A 535 7.53 3.20 -30.15
N TRP A 536 7.67 3.25 -31.48
CA TRP A 536 6.65 2.78 -32.45
C TRP A 536 5.26 3.37 -32.18
N ASN A 537 5.18 4.70 -31.97
CA ASN A 537 3.97 5.45 -31.63
C ASN A 537 3.28 4.98 -30.32
N ARG A 538 4.03 4.36 -29.43
CA ARG A 538 3.56 3.89 -28.11
C ARG A 538 4.42 4.39 -27.00
N GLU A 539 3.82 4.66 -25.88
CA GLU A 539 4.54 5.17 -24.73
C GLU A 539 5.32 4.06 -24.04
N LEU A 540 6.62 4.28 -23.89
CA LEU A 540 7.54 3.52 -23.06
C LEU A 540 7.93 4.39 -21.89
N GLN A 541 7.64 3.95 -20.67
CA GLN A 541 8.05 4.62 -19.43
C GLN A 541 9.16 3.81 -18.76
N ILE A 542 10.24 4.49 -18.40
CA ILE A 542 11.34 3.95 -17.60
C ILE A 542 11.39 4.76 -16.31
N ASN A 543 11.34 4.08 -15.17
CA ASN A 543 11.52 4.65 -13.84
C ASN A 543 12.73 4.01 -13.18
N ALA A 544 13.68 4.82 -12.74
CA ALA A 544 14.84 4.37 -11.95
C ALA A 544 14.87 5.14 -10.64
N GLU A 545 15.05 4.44 -9.54
CA GLU A 545 15.03 5.02 -8.21
C GLU A 545 16.07 4.40 -7.28
N TYR A 546 16.55 5.21 -6.35
CA TYR A 546 17.43 4.82 -5.27
C TYR A 546 16.96 5.43 -3.97
N PHE A 547 16.85 4.61 -2.94
CA PHE A 547 16.53 5.04 -1.59
C PHE A 547 17.56 4.48 -0.60
N ARG A 548 17.91 5.31 0.39
CA ARG A 548 18.74 4.92 1.52
C ARG A 548 18.08 5.31 2.83
N THR A 549 18.03 4.39 3.76
CA THR A 549 17.60 4.62 5.16
C THR A 549 18.76 4.31 6.08
N ASP A 550 19.11 5.26 6.96
CA ASP A 550 20.11 5.11 8.01
C ASP A 550 19.42 5.23 9.37
N PHE A 551 19.47 4.18 10.18
CA PHE A 551 18.93 4.18 11.54
C PHE A 551 19.90 4.82 12.53
N ILE A 552 19.36 5.70 13.38
CA ILE A 552 20.05 6.26 14.53
C ILE A 552 19.76 5.41 15.76
N SER A 553 18.50 5.02 15.94
CA SER A 553 18.05 4.05 16.94
C SER A 553 17.02 3.09 16.31
N GLN A 554 17.03 1.84 16.75
CA GLN A 554 16.17 0.79 16.24
C GLN A 554 15.99 -0.31 17.28
N LEU A 555 14.82 -0.93 17.34
CA LEU A 555 14.61 -2.19 18.03
C LEU A 555 15.19 -3.34 17.20
N VAL A 556 16.09 -4.10 17.78
CA VAL A 556 16.69 -5.28 17.16
C VAL A 556 16.06 -6.55 17.73
N VAL A 557 15.50 -7.37 16.86
CA VAL A 557 15.03 -8.72 17.18
C VAL A 557 16.22 -9.67 16.96
N ASP A 558 16.96 -9.93 18.02
CA ASP A 558 18.12 -10.81 17.98
C ASP A 558 17.72 -12.26 18.25
N ARG A 559 17.82 -13.07 17.21
CA ARG A 559 17.50 -14.50 17.21
C ARG A 559 18.75 -15.36 17.17
N GLU A 560 19.94 -14.75 17.21
CA GLU A 560 21.22 -15.40 16.90
C GLU A 560 22.21 -15.44 18.06
N THR A 561 22.09 -14.54 19.03
CA THR A 561 23.06 -14.44 20.13
C THR A 561 22.77 -15.45 21.25
N SER A 562 21.50 -15.78 21.51
CA SER A 562 21.10 -16.75 22.53
C SER A 562 20.44 -17.99 21.93
N ALA A 563 20.79 -19.16 22.47
CA ALA A 563 20.09 -20.41 22.15
C ALA A 563 18.74 -20.52 22.90
N GLU A 564 18.65 -19.89 24.09
CA GLU A 564 17.51 -20.03 25.01
C GLU A 564 16.41 -18.99 24.76
N TYR A 565 16.78 -17.78 24.31
CA TYR A 565 15.87 -16.63 24.20
C TYR A 565 15.91 -15.99 22.82
N VAL A 566 14.79 -15.34 22.44
CA VAL A 566 14.79 -14.30 21.41
C VAL A 566 14.92 -12.97 22.15
N ILE A 567 16.00 -12.23 21.88
CA ILE A 567 16.32 -10.99 22.61
C ILE A 567 15.84 -9.78 21.81
N LEU A 568 15.01 -8.94 22.42
CA LEU A 568 14.58 -7.68 21.87
C LEU A 568 15.31 -6.54 22.58
N SER A 569 16.22 -5.87 21.87
CA SER A 569 17.11 -4.89 22.48
C SER A 569 17.36 -3.68 21.58
N PRO A 570 17.81 -2.53 22.13
CA PRO A 570 18.23 -1.39 21.34
C PRO A 570 19.39 -1.74 20.39
N LEU A 571 19.45 -1.11 19.22
CA LEU A 571 20.57 -1.22 18.29
C LEU A 571 21.87 -0.72 18.95
N ASP A 572 22.86 -1.61 19.03
CA ASP A 572 24.22 -1.25 19.41
C ASP A 572 25.16 -1.42 18.20
N GLY A 573 25.25 -0.36 17.39
CA GLY A 573 26.05 -0.35 16.19
C GLY A 573 25.39 0.36 15.00
N LYS A 574 25.44 -0.24 13.82
CA LYS A 574 24.92 0.33 12.57
C LYS A 574 23.75 -0.48 12.05
N SER A 575 22.75 0.21 11.51
CA SER A 575 21.68 -0.39 10.72
C SER A 575 21.33 0.53 9.56
N PHE A 576 21.23 -0.03 8.36
CA PHE A 576 20.85 0.72 7.16
C PHE A 576 20.21 -0.17 6.10
N ALA A 577 19.48 0.45 5.19
CA ALA A 577 18.93 -0.17 3.99
C ALA A 577 19.25 0.67 2.75
N ASN A 578 19.74 0.03 1.69
CA ASN A 578 19.82 0.58 0.33
C ASN A 578 18.85 -0.18 -0.55
N SER A 579 18.04 0.54 -1.32
CA SER A 579 17.12 -0.05 -2.31
C SER A 579 17.29 0.66 -3.65
N ILE A 580 17.55 -0.12 -4.69
CA ILE A 580 17.62 0.34 -6.09
C ILE A 580 16.51 -0.36 -6.84
N GLN A 581 15.68 0.37 -7.58
CA GLN A 581 14.63 -0.22 -8.41
C GLN A 581 14.63 0.38 -9.81
N LEU A 582 14.38 -0.46 -10.80
CA LEU A 582 14.20 -0.10 -12.21
C LEU A 582 12.90 -0.71 -12.71
N ASP A 583 11.99 0.12 -13.19
CA ASP A 583 10.73 -0.30 -13.78
C ASP A 583 10.65 0.13 -15.24
N VAL A 584 10.17 -0.75 -16.10
CA VAL A 584 9.90 -0.51 -17.51
C VAL A 584 8.45 -0.87 -17.80
N ARG A 585 7.65 0.12 -18.19
CA ARG A 585 6.25 -0.06 -18.58
C ARG A 585 6.10 0.22 -20.07
N TYR A 586 5.56 -0.73 -20.81
CA TYR A 586 5.40 -0.60 -22.24
C TYR A 586 4.12 -1.30 -22.73
N GLN A 587 3.49 -0.73 -23.73
CA GLN A 587 2.35 -1.33 -24.43
C GLN A 587 2.74 -1.68 -25.86
N PRO A 588 3.35 -2.86 -26.11
CA PRO A 588 3.91 -3.21 -27.42
C PRO A 588 2.84 -3.32 -28.54
N VAL A 589 1.67 -3.78 -28.18
CA VAL A 589 0.48 -3.81 -29.04
C VAL A 589 -0.72 -3.27 -28.27
N GLU A 590 -1.77 -2.87 -28.97
CA GLU A 590 -2.99 -2.40 -28.33
C GLU A 590 -3.48 -3.40 -27.28
N ARG A 591 -3.77 -2.88 -26.07
CA ARG A 591 -4.37 -3.64 -24.96
C ARG A 591 -3.48 -4.72 -24.34
N LEU A 592 -2.20 -4.79 -24.69
CA LEU A 592 -1.22 -5.59 -23.99
C LEU A 592 -0.32 -4.67 -23.17
N ASP A 593 -0.56 -4.59 -21.88
CA ASP A 593 0.30 -3.87 -20.94
C ASP A 593 1.37 -4.81 -20.40
N VAL A 594 2.62 -4.37 -20.48
CA VAL A 594 3.80 -5.09 -19.96
C VAL A 594 4.50 -4.23 -18.95
N LEU A 595 4.70 -4.78 -17.75
CA LEU A 595 5.55 -4.23 -16.71
C LEU A 595 6.72 -5.19 -16.48
N LEU A 596 7.94 -4.66 -16.57
CA LEU A 596 9.15 -5.33 -16.14
C LEU A 596 9.75 -4.52 -15.01
N ALA A 597 10.04 -5.15 -13.89
CA ALA A 597 10.67 -4.49 -12.76
C ALA A 597 11.78 -5.33 -12.17
N TYR A 598 12.83 -4.66 -11.71
CA TYR A 598 13.92 -5.26 -10.94
C TYR A 598 14.26 -4.37 -9.76
N ARG A 599 14.31 -4.95 -8.57
CA ARG A 599 14.74 -4.27 -7.35
C ARG A 599 15.86 -5.04 -6.67
N HIS A 600 16.85 -4.32 -6.18
CA HIS A 600 17.93 -4.85 -5.35
C HIS A 600 17.91 -4.16 -3.99
N ASN A 601 17.96 -4.96 -2.91
CA ASN A 601 17.99 -4.48 -1.54
C ASN A 601 19.28 -4.95 -0.86
N ASP A 602 19.96 -4.02 -0.19
CA ASP A 602 21.08 -4.29 0.72
C ASP A 602 20.68 -3.77 2.10
N VAL A 603 20.26 -4.66 2.97
CA VAL A 603 19.81 -4.35 4.33
C VAL A 603 20.75 -4.95 5.34
N GLN A 604 21.42 -4.10 6.10
CA GLN A 604 22.42 -4.47 7.09
C GLN A 604 22.01 -4.02 8.48
N GLN A 605 22.23 -4.87 9.47
CA GLN A 605 21.93 -4.60 10.88
C GLN A 605 23.01 -5.21 11.78
N THR A 606 23.43 -4.49 12.80
CA THR A 606 24.33 -5.04 13.83
C THR A 606 23.55 -5.98 14.73
N ILE A 607 23.99 -7.24 14.80
CA ILE A 607 23.44 -8.32 15.64
C ILE A 607 24.62 -8.97 16.35
N GLY A 608 24.55 -9.06 17.70
CA GLY A 608 25.64 -9.63 18.49
C GLY A 608 26.99 -8.92 18.30
N GLY A 609 26.97 -7.60 18.07
CA GLY A 609 28.16 -6.76 17.84
C GLY A 609 28.74 -6.83 16.41
N GLU A 610 28.18 -7.61 15.50
CA GLU A 610 28.64 -7.72 14.12
C GLU A 610 27.62 -7.17 13.13
N LEU A 611 28.08 -6.35 12.16
CA LEU A 611 27.26 -5.87 11.08
C LEU A 611 27.01 -7.01 10.07
N ARG A 612 25.77 -7.42 9.93
CA ARG A 612 25.33 -8.55 9.10
C ARG A 612 24.14 -8.17 8.23
N GLU A 613 23.95 -8.90 7.14
CA GLU A 613 22.73 -8.85 6.33
C GLU A 613 21.52 -9.24 7.20
N LYS A 614 20.43 -8.45 7.13
CA LYS A 614 19.20 -8.75 7.88
C LYS A 614 18.61 -10.09 7.42
N PRO A 615 18.34 -11.04 8.34
CA PRO A 615 17.83 -12.36 7.95
C PRO A 615 16.43 -12.27 7.33
N LEU A 616 16.03 -13.34 6.63
CA LEU A 616 14.73 -13.54 5.99
C LEU A 616 14.35 -12.39 5.02
N THR A 617 15.34 -11.71 4.44
CA THR A 617 15.16 -10.62 3.48
C THR A 617 15.76 -11.02 2.14
N SER A 618 14.97 -11.05 1.07
CA SER A 618 15.46 -11.34 -0.28
C SER A 618 16.33 -10.19 -0.80
N ARG A 619 17.51 -10.53 -1.32
CA ARG A 619 18.50 -9.57 -1.85
C ARG A 619 17.99 -8.85 -3.09
N TYR A 620 17.12 -9.49 -3.88
CA TYR A 620 16.50 -8.87 -5.06
C TYR A 620 15.09 -9.42 -5.33
N LYS A 621 14.31 -8.63 -6.08
CA LYS A 621 13.04 -9.05 -6.65
C LYS A 621 12.98 -8.66 -8.12
N GLY A 622 12.65 -9.60 -8.99
CA GLY A 622 12.25 -9.36 -10.37
C GLY A 622 10.75 -9.56 -10.53
N LEU A 623 10.09 -8.74 -11.34
CA LEU A 623 8.67 -8.85 -11.62
C LEU A 623 8.42 -8.69 -13.11
N ILE A 624 7.60 -9.58 -13.67
CA ILE A 624 7.05 -9.47 -15.01
C ILE A 624 5.53 -9.56 -14.88
N THR A 625 4.82 -8.52 -15.32
CA THR A 625 3.36 -8.54 -15.38
C THR A 625 2.91 -8.31 -16.81
N LEU A 626 2.03 -9.19 -17.29
CA LEU A 626 1.40 -9.12 -18.60
C LEU A 626 -0.11 -9.01 -18.42
N ASN A 627 -0.72 -7.98 -18.95
CA ASN A 627 -2.16 -7.81 -18.95
C ASN A 627 -2.64 -7.63 -20.39
N TYR A 628 -3.54 -8.49 -20.84
CA TYR A 628 -4.16 -8.40 -22.15
C TYR A 628 -5.67 -8.31 -22.04
N THR A 629 -6.25 -7.26 -22.62
CA THR A 629 -7.70 -7.04 -22.65
C THR A 629 -8.20 -7.11 -24.09
N THR A 630 -9.18 -7.98 -24.38
CA THR A 630 -9.76 -8.11 -25.71
C THR A 630 -10.59 -6.89 -26.11
N ASN A 631 -10.97 -6.82 -27.40
CA ASN A 631 -11.91 -5.82 -27.92
C ASN A 631 -13.19 -5.77 -27.06
N GLU A 632 -13.72 -4.55 -26.85
CA GLU A 632 -14.94 -4.30 -26.06
C GLU A 632 -14.83 -4.81 -24.60
N LYS A 633 -13.61 -5.02 -24.11
CA LYS A 633 -13.32 -5.51 -22.73
C LYS A 633 -14.10 -6.78 -22.37
N LYS A 634 -14.31 -7.70 -23.29
CA LYS A 634 -15.05 -8.95 -23.03
C LYS A 634 -14.25 -9.96 -22.21
N TRP A 635 -12.94 -10.02 -22.44
CA TRP A 635 -12.02 -10.87 -21.72
C TRP A 635 -10.78 -10.10 -21.29
N MET A 636 -10.29 -10.41 -20.10
CA MET A 636 -9.01 -9.94 -19.57
C MET A 636 -8.19 -11.16 -19.16
N PHE A 637 -6.91 -11.13 -19.49
CA PHE A 637 -5.93 -12.15 -19.17
C PHE A 637 -4.79 -11.49 -18.43
N ASP A 638 -4.52 -11.96 -17.24
CA ASP A 638 -3.47 -11.46 -16.36
C ASP A 638 -2.47 -12.56 -16.09
N TYR A 639 -1.18 -12.25 -16.17
CA TYR A 639 -0.10 -13.17 -15.85
C TYR A 639 1.03 -12.42 -15.16
N THR A 640 1.44 -12.91 -14.00
CA THR A 640 2.50 -12.31 -13.20
C THR A 640 3.53 -13.37 -12.84
N VAL A 641 4.82 -13.03 -13.01
CA VAL A 641 5.96 -13.84 -12.57
C VAL A 641 6.79 -13.02 -11.62
N GLN A 642 7.06 -13.56 -10.44
CA GLN A 642 7.95 -12.98 -9.43
C GLN A 642 9.19 -13.86 -9.30
N PHE A 643 10.38 -13.25 -9.44
CA PHE A 643 11.67 -13.86 -9.16
C PHE A 643 12.18 -13.30 -7.84
N ASN A 644 12.19 -14.09 -6.79
CA ASN A 644 12.65 -13.68 -5.47
C ASN A 644 14.07 -14.18 -5.26
N GLY A 645 14.98 -13.28 -4.86
CA GLY A 645 16.37 -13.60 -4.59
C GLY A 645 16.54 -14.42 -3.32
N GLY A 646 17.66 -15.09 -3.20
CA GLY A 646 18.07 -15.70 -1.95
C GLY A 646 18.38 -14.65 -0.87
N GLY A 647 18.60 -15.11 0.33
CA GLY A 647 18.95 -14.29 1.47
C GLY A 647 19.42 -15.15 2.64
N ARG A 648 19.68 -14.53 3.77
CA ARG A 648 20.20 -15.17 4.96
C ARG A 648 19.07 -15.69 5.86
N ILE A 649 19.30 -16.85 6.49
CA ILE A 649 18.48 -17.41 7.57
C ILE A 649 19.20 -17.10 8.91
N PRO A 650 18.48 -16.86 10.03
CA PRO A 650 19.09 -16.67 11.34
C PRO A 650 20.01 -17.84 11.74
N ARG A 651 21.17 -17.53 12.31
CA ARG A 651 22.13 -18.54 12.80
C ARG A 651 21.89 -18.76 14.28
N TYR A 652 21.27 -19.88 14.62
CA TYR A 652 21.11 -20.24 16.02
C TYR A 652 22.44 -20.72 16.61
N PRO A 653 22.83 -20.29 17.82
CA PRO A 653 23.94 -20.89 18.54
C PRO A 653 23.54 -22.32 18.94
N MET A 654 24.17 -23.31 18.31
CA MET A 654 23.98 -24.72 18.67
C MET A 654 25.16 -25.12 19.57
N GLU A 655 24.87 -25.50 20.82
CA GLU A 655 25.91 -25.87 21.80
C GLU A 655 26.79 -27.08 21.39
N ASN A 656 26.35 -27.90 20.45
CA ASN A 656 26.98 -29.20 20.16
C ASN A 656 27.42 -29.39 18.69
N ILE A 657 27.28 -28.41 17.82
CA ILE A 657 27.75 -28.49 16.44
C ILE A 657 28.72 -27.33 16.20
N GLU A 658 29.99 -27.67 15.99
CA GLU A 658 30.97 -26.68 15.52
C GLU A 658 30.37 -26.02 14.25
N ALA A 659 29.95 -24.77 14.36
CA ALA A 659 29.36 -23.97 13.27
C ALA A 659 30.28 -23.96 12.01
N ALA A 660 31.58 -24.21 12.19
CA ALA A 660 32.56 -24.38 11.14
C ALA A 660 32.38 -25.64 10.28
N LEU A 661 31.61 -26.65 10.76
CA LEU A 661 31.37 -27.89 10.03
C LEU A 661 30.12 -27.88 9.16
N LEU A 662 29.23 -26.87 9.31
CA LEU A 662 28.05 -26.75 8.48
C LEU A 662 28.40 -26.12 7.13
N PRO A 663 27.80 -26.59 6.02
CA PRO A 663 27.99 -25.97 4.72
C PRO A 663 27.62 -24.47 4.80
N SER A 664 28.36 -23.64 4.04
CA SER A 664 28.14 -22.18 4.00
C SER A 664 26.70 -21.79 3.57
N ASP A 665 26.04 -22.66 2.81
CA ASP A 665 24.66 -22.52 2.32
C ASP A 665 23.60 -22.98 3.32
N TYR A 666 23.99 -23.56 4.46
CA TYR A 666 23.05 -23.99 5.50
C TYR A 666 22.22 -22.83 6.07
N TYR A 667 22.81 -21.64 6.12
CA TYR A 667 22.20 -20.42 6.64
C TYR A 667 21.71 -19.46 5.54
N GLU A 668 21.52 -19.98 4.33
CA GLU A 668 20.96 -19.21 3.22
C GLU A 668 19.77 -19.93 2.59
N PHE A 669 18.77 -19.18 2.19
CA PHE A 669 17.72 -19.69 1.34
C PHE A 669 17.99 -19.38 -0.13
N ALA A 670 17.66 -20.35 -1.00
CA ALA A 670 17.87 -20.24 -2.44
C ALA A 670 16.83 -19.29 -3.09
N PRO A 671 17.15 -18.68 -4.23
CA PRO A 671 16.16 -17.96 -5.04
C PRO A 671 14.99 -18.86 -5.43
N PHE A 672 13.80 -18.26 -5.54
CA PHE A 672 12.59 -18.96 -5.94
C PHE A 672 11.70 -18.10 -6.84
N THR A 673 10.78 -18.77 -7.55
CA THR A 673 9.85 -18.12 -8.49
C THR A 673 8.42 -18.44 -8.14
N VAL A 674 7.57 -17.40 -8.13
CA VAL A 674 6.11 -17.52 -7.96
C VAL A 674 5.43 -17.02 -9.23
N MET A 675 4.43 -17.74 -9.72
CA MET A 675 3.68 -17.39 -10.91
C MET A 675 2.20 -17.37 -10.62
N ASN A 676 1.50 -16.32 -11.04
CA ASN A 676 0.06 -16.17 -10.87
C ASN A 676 -0.58 -15.89 -12.22
N ALA A 677 -1.79 -16.42 -12.45
CA ALA A 677 -2.56 -16.14 -13.65
C ALA A 677 -4.04 -16.02 -13.34
N GLN A 678 -4.73 -15.12 -14.04
CA GLN A 678 -6.17 -14.96 -13.96
C GLN A 678 -6.77 -14.71 -15.35
N VAL A 679 -7.97 -15.23 -15.57
CA VAL A 679 -8.81 -14.92 -16.71
C VAL A 679 -10.13 -14.38 -16.20
N THR A 680 -10.54 -13.21 -16.69
CA THR A 680 -11.81 -12.60 -16.35
C THR A 680 -12.68 -12.44 -17.61
N LYS A 681 -13.93 -12.90 -17.54
CA LYS A 681 -14.93 -12.66 -18.56
C LYS A 681 -15.94 -11.65 -18.07
N TYR A 682 -16.10 -10.55 -18.83
CA TYR A 682 -17.03 -9.47 -18.53
C TYR A 682 -18.34 -9.62 -19.28
N PHE A 683 -19.42 -9.34 -18.58
CA PHE A 683 -20.78 -9.18 -19.10
C PHE A 683 -21.27 -7.77 -18.71
N LYS A 684 -22.52 -7.45 -18.99
CA LYS A 684 -23.03 -6.09 -18.76
C LYS A 684 -22.88 -5.64 -17.29
N ASN A 685 -23.39 -6.43 -16.36
CA ASN A 685 -23.47 -6.08 -14.93
C ASN A 685 -22.69 -7.04 -14.04
N TRP A 686 -22.05 -8.06 -14.59
CA TRP A 686 -21.33 -9.04 -13.84
C TRP A 686 -20.10 -9.56 -14.58
N ASN A 687 -19.18 -10.11 -13.87
CA ASN A 687 -18.05 -10.82 -14.44
C ASN A 687 -17.73 -12.09 -13.65
N ILE A 688 -17.19 -13.06 -14.35
CA ILE A 688 -16.65 -14.29 -13.77
C ILE A 688 -15.15 -14.22 -13.93
N TYR A 689 -14.43 -14.50 -12.85
CA TYR A 689 -12.98 -14.63 -12.88
C TYR A 689 -12.54 -15.99 -12.33
N ALA A 690 -11.54 -16.57 -12.98
CA ALA A 690 -10.92 -17.82 -12.55
C ALA A 690 -9.41 -17.68 -12.68
N GLY A 691 -8.67 -18.19 -11.71
CA GLY A 691 -7.22 -18.06 -11.71
C GLY A 691 -6.53 -19.10 -10.86
N ALA A 692 -5.21 -19.00 -10.85
CA ALA A 692 -4.37 -19.81 -9.99
C ALA A 692 -3.19 -18.97 -9.49
N GLU A 693 -2.93 -19.09 -8.20
CA GLU A 693 -1.76 -18.56 -7.52
C GLU A 693 -0.72 -19.65 -7.38
N ASN A 694 0.54 -19.25 -7.40
CA ASN A 694 1.67 -20.15 -7.29
C ASN A 694 1.59 -21.34 -8.28
N LEU A 695 1.43 -21.05 -9.57
CA LEU A 695 1.28 -22.05 -10.64
C LEU A 695 2.42 -23.09 -10.66
N ALA A 696 3.63 -22.68 -10.29
CA ALA A 696 4.81 -23.55 -10.21
C ALA A 696 4.76 -24.51 -9.02
N ASP A 697 3.81 -24.37 -8.11
CA ASP A 697 3.66 -25.17 -6.89
C ASP A 697 4.92 -25.14 -6.01
N PHE A 698 5.63 -24.01 -5.99
CA PHE A 698 6.82 -23.84 -5.16
C PHE A 698 6.41 -23.72 -3.69
N ARG A 699 7.13 -24.39 -2.80
CA ARG A 699 6.93 -24.31 -1.34
C ARG A 699 8.26 -24.30 -0.63
N GLN A 700 8.31 -23.57 0.47
CA GLN A 700 9.40 -23.69 1.42
C GLN A 700 9.38 -25.10 2.02
N LYS A 701 10.53 -25.77 1.97
CA LYS A 701 10.69 -27.07 2.65
C LYS A 701 10.87 -26.84 4.14
N ARG A 702 10.12 -27.59 4.96
CA ARG A 702 10.18 -27.51 6.42
C ARG A 702 9.99 -26.08 6.97
N PRO A 703 8.83 -25.45 6.74
CA PRO A 703 8.53 -24.14 7.30
C PRO A 703 8.43 -24.19 8.83
N VAL A 704 8.05 -25.31 9.40
CA VAL A 704 8.05 -25.59 10.83
C VAL A 704 9.25 -26.47 11.15
N GLN A 705 10.19 -25.93 11.93
CA GLN A 705 11.35 -26.65 12.46
C GLN A 705 10.96 -27.36 13.75
N GLY A 706 11.47 -28.60 13.99
CA GLY A 706 11.13 -29.37 15.18
C GLY A 706 9.65 -29.76 15.28
N ALA A 707 8.96 -29.94 14.13
CA ALA A 707 7.54 -30.27 14.07
C ALA A 707 7.16 -31.60 14.77
N ASP A 708 8.11 -32.50 14.93
CA ASP A 708 7.97 -33.77 15.63
C ASP A 708 8.00 -33.64 17.17
N ASP A 709 8.47 -32.50 17.69
CA ASP A 709 8.45 -32.16 19.13
C ASP A 709 8.14 -30.66 19.33
N PRO A 710 6.87 -30.23 19.18
CA PRO A 710 6.52 -28.81 19.19
C PRO A 710 6.69 -28.09 20.55
N PHE A 711 6.90 -28.83 21.63
CA PHE A 711 7.19 -28.28 22.95
C PHE A 711 8.68 -28.42 23.33
N GLY A 712 9.50 -29.04 22.46
CA GLY A 712 10.92 -29.17 22.63
C GLY A 712 11.72 -27.94 22.21
N GLU A 713 12.98 -27.86 22.63
CA GLU A 713 13.89 -26.71 22.43
C GLU A 713 14.13 -26.39 20.93
N GLY A 714 13.92 -27.34 20.03
CA GLY A 714 14.15 -27.18 18.58
C GLY A 714 12.96 -26.66 17.79
N PHE A 715 11.81 -26.39 18.41
CA PHE A 715 10.62 -25.93 17.73
C PHE A 715 10.71 -24.46 17.34
N ASP A 716 10.57 -24.17 16.04
CA ASP A 716 10.51 -22.81 15.50
C ASP A 716 9.74 -22.76 14.17
N ALA A 717 8.61 -22.09 14.17
CA ALA A 717 7.78 -21.84 12.99
C ALA A 717 7.96 -20.42 12.39
N THR A 718 8.96 -19.68 12.87
CA THR A 718 9.13 -18.25 12.49
C THR A 718 10.18 -18.02 11.38
N ASN A 719 10.80 -19.10 10.86
CA ASN A 719 11.83 -19.04 9.80
C ASN A 719 11.20 -19.12 8.40
N VAL A 720 10.23 -18.26 8.11
CA VAL A 720 9.53 -18.26 6.82
C VAL A 720 10.18 -17.26 5.86
N TRP A 721 10.64 -17.77 4.72
CA TRP A 721 11.28 -16.98 3.65
C TRP A 721 10.60 -17.14 2.28
N GLY A 722 9.73 -18.14 2.11
CA GLY A 722 9.03 -18.45 0.87
C GLY A 722 7.58 -18.86 1.11
N PRO A 723 6.82 -19.18 0.06
CA PRO A 723 5.46 -19.66 0.19
C PRO A 723 5.38 -20.92 1.05
N VAL A 724 4.52 -20.91 2.06
CA VAL A 724 4.21 -22.10 2.89
C VAL A 724 3.13 -22.95 2.22
N THR A 725 2.25 -22.32 1.43
CA THR A 725 1.19 -23.00 0.67
C THR A 725 1.60 -23.22 -0.78
N GLY A 726 1.16 -24.32 -1.37
CA GLY A 726 1.37 -24.64 -2.78
C GLY A 726 0.42 -23.89 -3.71
N ARG A 727 0.18 -24.50 -4.89
CA ARG A 727 -0.74 -23.97 -5.89
C ARG A 727 -2.17 -23.90 -5.36
N ARG A 728 -2.81 -22.73 -5.55
CA ARG A 728 -4.22 -22.49 -5.22
C ARG A 728 -4.98 -22.09 -6.49
N VAL A 729 -6.04 -22.82 -6.81
CA VAL A 729 -6.95 -22.48 -7.91
C VAL A 729 -8.21 -21.88 -7.33
N TYR A 730 -8.74 -20.84 -7.97
CA TYR A 730 -9.93 -20.14 -7.48
C TYR A 730 -10.89 -19.76 -8.60
N LEU A 731 -12.13 -19.55 -8.19
CA LEU A 731 -13.23 -19.05 -9.02
C LEU A 731 -13.97 -17.97 -8.24
N GLY A 732 -14.40 -16.91 -8.93
CA GLY A 732 -15.23 -15.89 -8.31
C GLY A 732 -16.19 -15.22 -9.28
N LEU A 733 -17.17 -14.56 -8.70
CA LEU A 733 -18.22 -13.82 -9.39
C LEU A 733 -18.29 -12.40 -8.81
N ARG A 734 -18.30 -11.38 -9.68
CA ARG A 734 -18.59 -9.99 -9.31
C ARG A 734 -19.85 -9.53 -10.02
N PHE A 735 -20.72 -8.85 -9.29
CA PHE A 735 -21.92 -8.20 -9.80
C PHE A 735 -21.91 -6.74 -9.42
N ASN A 736 -22.10 -5.84 -10.40
CA ASN A 736 -22.17 -4.39 -10.17
C ASN A 736 -23.42 -3.83 -10.83
N LEU A 737 -24.13 -3.01 -10.08
CA LEU A 737 -25.31 -2.28 -10.53
C LEU A 737 -25.10 -0.78 -10.28
N ASP A 738 -25.18 0.02 -11.33
CA ASP A 738 -25.02 1.47 -11.26
C ASP A 738 -26.36 2.20 -11.23
N TYR A 739 -26.38 3.45 -10.71
CA TYR A 739 -27.57 4.26 -10.63
C TYR A 739 -28.14 4.64 -12.01
N ASN A 740 -27.31 4.69 -13.03
CA ASN A 740 -27.68 5.11 -14.38
C ASN A 740 -28.00 3.95 -15.34
N GLN A 741 -28.14 2.75 -14.82
CA GLN A 741 -28.61 1.56 -15.54
C GLN A 741 -30.04 1.20 -15.10
#